data_b60e4974ebcdd8b8e0f2310df36e13c6
#
_entry.id   b60e4974ebcdd8b8e0f2310df36e13c6
#
_cell.length_a   1.000
_cell.length_b   1.000
_cell.length_c   1.000
_cell.angle_alpha   90.00
_cell.angle_beta   90.00
_cell.angle_gamma   90.00
#
_symmetry.space_group_name_H-M   'P 1'
#
loop_
_entity.id
_entity.type
_entity.pdbx_description
1 polymer ?
#
loop_
_entity_poly.entity_id
_entity_poly.type
_entity_poly.pdbx_seq_one_letter_code
_entity_poly.pdbx_strand_id
1 'polypeptide(L)'
;MHIKPNISQFTSQYEGYSEIYEKAANANESNCLNKNEEFNIPEKAYNEEMNDGKFKLLGLYGSNSINWLISDLGAMLSGVTTLVMHSKFSTDVIVDILNETQLEWLCLDLELVEGLLRRINELPHLKNLIILDTVAKQSMINSNNEKGKKKSNLKNKENLNNINNKKGSELSKTVGDVNLGPIQYDKEKLAKINTLKGKFNNCGKKLILVDDMTKKETTNFNIINEDPEFVTSIVYTSGTSGKPKGVMLSNKNLYNQIYSLYNHSVRETYSFQYHLSYLPISHVLERTFAYSIILFGGTLNIWSKDLSYFSKDIYNSKDFIMGGVPKVFSRMYTNIITEINNLSPFKRSIINTIVSLRKHNKNGWFVNFLESIFHVSRKIKEKVNPNLQIILNCGGKLSADVAQELCALLNINYCQGYGLTESGGGIFGNHEKDTNFECIGGPIAANTKYKVRSWETYKATDTLPKGELLVKSDSIFKGYFLEKEHTKKAFTKDGYFITGDVVQINKNGSLLFLDRSKGLVKLSQGEYIETDMLNNLYSEIIFVNFCVVYGDDSMDGPLAIISVDKSLFFKCLKDDNMLDKTGVNEKNYSDKLTDDNINNNIFVDYVKEKMMEVYKETNLNRYNIINNIYLTSKTWDTNNYLTPTYKVKRFHVFKDYAFFINEVKNLYKNKLKGSTGISVNTDKNKEEKKKE
;
A
#
# COMPACT_ATOMS: atom_id res chain seq x y z
N MET A 1 9.63 2.58 -33.82
CA MET A 1 10.54 3.72 -33.58
C MET A 1 11.39 3.42 -32.37
N HIS A 2 12.70 3.18 -32.57
CA HIS A 2 13.64 3.04 -31.46
C HIS A 2 14.08 4.44 -31.02
N ILE A 3 13.40 5.00 -30.05
CA ILE A 3 13.90 6.18 -29.34
C ILE A 3 14.92 5.66 -28.32
N LYS A 4 16.23 5.79 -28.64
CA LYS A 4 17.27 5.62 -27.63
C LYS A 4 17.30 6.91 -26.80
N PRO A 5 16.95 6.88 -25.52
CA PRO A 5 17.13 8.04 -24.66
C PRO A 5 18.62 8.29 -24.47
N ASN A 6 18.99 9.56 -24.49
CA ASN A 6 20.37 10.00 -24.29
C ASN A 6 20.71 9.83 -22.79
N ILE A 7 21.37 8.72 -22.46
CA ILE A 7 21.64 8.25 -21.10
C ILE A 7 22.61 9.19 -20.34
N SER A 8 23.38 10.02 -21.05
CA SER A 8 24.40 10.88 -20.43
C SER A 8 23.87 12.06 -19.61
N GLN A 9 22.56 12.38 -19.70
CA GLN A 9 21.95 13.44 -18.89
C GLN A 9 21.51 12.99 -17.50
N PHE A 10 21.47 11.70 -17.22
CA PHE A 10 20.87 11.15 -15.99
C PHE A 10 21.90 10.66 -14.94
N THR A 11 23.11 10.32 -15.34
CA THR A 11 24.19 9.98 -14.39
C THR A 11 24.68 11.18 -13.57
N SER A 12 24.46 12.40 -14.06
CA SER A 12 24.73 13.64 -13.32
C SER A 12 23.69 13.97 -12.24
N GLN A 13 22.53 13.32 -12.22
CA GLN A 13 21.48 13.63 -11.24
C GLN A 13 21.83 13.27 -9.81
N TYR A 14 22.66 12.26 -9.57
CA TYR A 14 23.06 11.90 -8.21
C TYR A 14 24.11 12.86 -7.60
N GLU A 15 25.00 13.39 -8.41
CA GLU A 15 25.92 14.48 -7.98
C GLU A 15 25.18 15.82 -7.90
N GLY A 16 24.13 16.03 -8.70
CA GLY A 16 23.26 17.22 -8.68
C GLY A 16 22.23 17.26 -7.56
N TYR A 17 22.00 16.17 -6.83
CA TYR A 17 21.07 16.17 -5.70
C TYR A 17 21.49 17.18 -4.62
N SER A 18 22.77 17.32 -4.29
CA SER A 18 23.24 18.31 -3.34
C SER A 18 22.95 19.76 -3.79
N GLU A 19 23.12 20.07 -5.09
CA GLU A 19 22.82 21.41 -5.62
C GLU A 19 21.33 21.74 -5.69
N ILE A 20 20.48 20.75 -6.01
CA ILE A 20 19.02 20.92 -6.02
C ILE A 20 18.52 21.15 -4.60
N TYR A 21 19.11 20.49 -3.61
CA TYR A 21 18.77 20.62 -2.21
C TYR A 21 19.24 21.93 -1.61
N GLU A 22 20.46 22.37 -1.94
CA GLU A 22 20.96 23.69 -1.52
C GLU A 22 20.14 24.82 -2.13
N LYS A 23 19.73 24.71 -3.41
CA LYS A 23 18.82 25.68 -4.05
C LYS A 23 17.43 25.66 -3.45
N ALA A 24 16.88 24.49 -3.06
CA ALA A 24 15.60 24.38 -2.37
C ALA A 24 15.67 24.90 -0.94
N ALA A 25 16.75 24.67 -0.22
CA ALA A 25 17.00 25.22 1.12
C ALA A 25 17.13 26.76 1.07
N ASN A 26 17.88 27.28 0.09
CA ASN A 26 18.09 28.73 -0.09
C ASN A 26 16.82 29.47 -0.63
N ALA A 27 15.92 28.77 -1.34
CA ALA A 27 14.63 29.31 -1.75
C ALA A 27 13.61 29.39 -0.62
N ASN A 28 13.83 28.69 0.50
CA ASN A 28 12.97 28.73 1.68
C ASN A 28 13.12 30.01 2.53
N GLU A 29 14.19 30.79 2.37
CA GLU A 29 14.36 32.02 3.13
C GLU A 29 13.42 33.19 2.70
N SER A 30 12.81 33.11 1.51
CA SER A 30 12.00 34.23 0.96
C SER A 30 10.49 33.99 0.88
N ASN A 31 9.95 32.82 1.27
CA ASN A 31 8.54 32.50 1.07
C ASN A 31 7.84 31.90 2.30
N CYS A 32 7.74 32.68 3.37
CA CYS A 32 6.71 32.46 4.40
C CYS A 32 5.34 32.86 3.81
N LEU A 33 4.60 31.89 3.29
CA LEU A 33 3.26 32.14 2.73
C LEU A 33 2.23 32.33 3.86
N ASN A 34 1.53 33.44 3.82
CA ASN A 34 0.37 33.71 4.66
C ASN A 34 -0.76 32.72 4.34
N LYS A 35 -1.49 32.27 5.37
CA LYS A 35 -2.59 31.26 5.33
C LYS A 35 -3.78 31.62 4.40
N ASN A 36 -3.83 32.80 3.79
CA ASN A 36 -5.05 33.36 3.16
C ASN A 36 -4.96 33.60 1.65
N GLU A 37 -4.04 32.93 0.94
CA GLU A 37 -3.94 33.16 -0.49
C GLU A 37 -4.75 32.12 -1.29
N GLU A 38 -5.76 32.58 -2.08
CA GLU A 38 -6.62 31.76 -2.96
C GLU A 38 -5.95 31.42 -4.30
N PHE A 39 -6.13 30.18 -4.79
CA PHE A 39 -5.59 29.71 -6.06
C PHE A 39 -6.61 29.89 -7.20
N ASN A 40 -6.19 30.42 -8.34
CA ASN A 40 -7.00 30.46 -9.56
C ASN A 40 -6.67 29.26 -10.45
N ILE A 41 -7.50 28.22 -10.38
CA ILE A 41 -7.53 27.18 -11.40
C ILE A 41 -8.18 27.81 -12.64
N PRO A 42 -7.64 27.60 -13.86
CA PRO A 42 -8.32 28.03 -15.08
C PRO A 42 -9.74 27.46 -15.10
N GLU A 43 -10.73 28.32 -15.08
CA GLU A 43 -12.15 27.97 -14.95
C GLU A 43 -12.67 27.07 -16.07
N LYS A 44 -11.99 27.08 -17.22
CA LYS A 44 -12.38 26.37 -18.44
C LYS A 44 -12.17 24.87 -18.47
N ALA A 45 -11.32 24.30 -17.60
CA ALA A 45 -10.90 22.89 -17.76
C ALA A 45 -11.91 21.86 -17.24
N TYR A 46 -12.91 22.25 -16.44
CA TYR A 46 -13.58 21.29 -15.57
C TYR A 46 -15.05 21.01 -15.84
N ASN A 47 -15.83 22.02 -16.27
CA ASN A 47 -17.29 21.90 -16.31
C ASN A 47 -17.89 21.89 -17.73
N GLU A 48 -17.22 22.45 -18.71
CA GLU A 48 -17.76 22.55 -20.07
C GLU A 48 -17.60 21.27 -20.88
N GLU A 49 -16.45 20.57 -20.76
CA GLU A 49 -16.20 19.32 -21.49
C GLU A 49 -17.06 18.14 -21.03
N MET A 50 -17.46 18.13 -19.75
CA MET A 50 -18.34 17.09 -19.21
C MET A 50 -19.80 17.30 -19.61
N ASN A 51 -20.26 18.55 -19.65
CA ASN A 51 -21.63 18.90 -20.06
C ASN A 51 -21.83 18.79 -21.59
N ASP A 52 -20.76 18.90 -22.37
CA ASP A 52 -20.82 18.83 -23.85
C ASP A 52 -20.90 17.39 -24.41
N GLY A 53 -21.01 16.36 -23.57
CA GLY A 53 -21.07 14.96 -24.01
C GLY A 53 -19.80 14.43 -24.67
N LYS A 54 -18.69 15.15 -24.58
CA LYS A 54 -17.39 14.77 -25.19
C LYS A 54 -16.58 13.82 -24.35
N PHE A 55 -16.92 13.68 -23.06
CA PHE A 55 -16.21 12.83 -22.12
C PHE A 55 -16.78 11.40 -22.14
N LYS A 56 -16.07 10.47 -22.79
CA LYS A 56 -16.48 9.07 -22.79
C LYS A 56 -15.88 8.35 -21.60
N LEU A 57 -16.70 7.79 -20.75
CA LEU A 57 -16.31 7.05 -19.54
C LEU A 57 -16.50 5.55 -19.70
N LEU A 58 -15.51 4.78 -19.25
CA LEU A 58 -15.60 3.33 -19.04
C LEU A 58 -15.28 3.00 -17.60
N GLY A 59 -16.23 2.49 -16.86
CA GLY A 59 -16.02 2.02 -15.49
C GLY A 59 -15.22 0.72 -15.45
N LEU A 60 -14.26 0.62 -14.52
CA LEU A 60 -13.50 -0.59 -14.23
C LEU A 60 -13.69 -0.95 -12.74
N TYR A 61 -14.44 -2.01 -12.48
CA TYR A 61 -14.77 -2.50 -11.15
C TYR A 61 -14.49 -4.00 -11.04
N GLY A 62 -13.23 -4.34 -10.81
CA GLY A 62 -12.76 -5.73 -10.80
C GLY A 62 -11.41 -5.91 -10.14
N SER A 63 -11.03 -7.15 -9.95
CA SER A 63 -9.76 -7.59 -9.40
C SER A 63 -8.71 -7.80 -10.51
N ASN A 64 -7.46 -8.02 -10.11
CA ASN A 64 -6.35 -8.23 -11.05
C ASN A 64 -6.67 -9.32 -12.07
N SER A 65 -6.67 -8.95 -13.35
CA SER A 65 -6.87 -9.87 -14.46
C SER A 65 -6.29 -9.28 -15.75
N ILE A 66 -5.98 -10.14 -16.71
CA ILE A 66 -5.53 -9.70 -18.05
C ILE A 66 -6.63 -8.89 -18.72
N ASN A 67 -7.88 -9.28 -18.59
CA ASN A 67 -9.01 -8.59 -19.21
C ASN A 67 -9.25 -7.20 -18.60
N TRP A 68 -8.96 -7.01 -17.31
CA TRP A 68 -8.95 -5.68 -16.69
C TRP A 68 -7.93 -4.78 -17.37
N LEU A 69 -6.69 -5.27 -17.53
CA LEU A 69 -5.62 -4.51 -18.21
C LEU A 69 -5.92 -4.21 -19.67
N ILE A 70 -6.44 -5.19 -20.41
CA ILE A 70 -6.84 -5.01 -21.81
C ILE A 70 -7.91 -3.95 -21.92
N SER A 71 -8.93 -3.96 -21.02
CA SER A 71 -10.00 -2.97 -21.02
C SER A 71 -9.49 -1.57 -20.70
N ASP A 72 -8.58 -1.45 -19.74
CA ASP A 72 -7.98 -0.17 -19.34
C ASP A 72 -7.08 0.42 -20.44
N LEU A 73 -6.12 -0.36 -20.95
CA LEU A 73 -5.23 0.07 -22.01
C LEU A 73 -5.99 0.34 -23.33
N GLY A 74 -6.98 -0.51 -23.65
CA GLY A 74 -7.81 -0.33 -24.83
C GLY A 74 -8.63 0.95 -24.78
N ALA A 75 -9.19 1.28 -23.62
CA ALA A 75 -9.90 2.54 -23.41
C ALA A 75 -8.98 3.75 -23.57
N MET A 76 -7.81 3.73 -22.92
CA MET A 76 -6.82 4.80 -23.02
C MET A 76 -6.39 5.06 -24.47
N LEU A 77 -6.07 3.99 -25.22
CA LEU A 77 -5.66 4.10 -26.61
C LEU A 77 -6.79 4.60 -27.52
N SER A 78 -8.04 4.39 -27.14
CA SER A 78 -9.22 4.82 -27.91
C SER A 78 -9.74 6.20 -27.48
N GLY A 79 -9.04 6.93 -26.63
CA GLY A 79 -9.48 8.23 -26.13
C GLY A 79 -10.74 8.14 -25.23
N VAL A 80 -10.87 7.05 -24.50
CA VAL A 80 -11.92 6.83 -23.51
C VAL A 80 -11.31 6.92 -22.12
N THR A 81 -11.85 7.74 -21.26
CA THR A 81 -11.39 7.87 -19.87
C THR A 81 -11.85 6.68 -19.03
N THR A 82 -10.93 6.03 -18.36
CA THR A 82 -11.28 4.96 -17.42
C THR A 82 -11.64 5.51 -16.06
N LEU A 83 -12.74 5.03 -15.51
CA LEU A 83 -13.20 5.33 -14.15
C LEU A 83 -12.94 4.10 -13.29
N VAL A 84 -11.86 4.16 -12.53
CA VAL A 84 -11.30 3.01 -11.81
C VAL A 84 -11.84 2.98 -10.39
N MET A 85 -12.52 1.89 -10.05
CA MET A 85 -13.10 1.63 -8.74
C MET A 85 -12.50 0.35 -8.15
N HIS A 86 -12.21 0.40 -6.85
CA HIS A 86 -11.65 -0.76 -6.17
C HIS A 86 -12.69 -1.87 -5.99
N SER A 87 -12.32 -3.12 -6.33
CA SER A 87 -13.21 -4.30 -6.25
C SER A 87 -13.80 -4.59 -4.86
N LYS A 88 -13.20 -4.02 -3.80
CA LYS A 88 -13.67 -4.13 -2.41
C LYS A 88 -14.53 -2.94 -1.94
N PHE A 89 -14.87 -1.99 -2.81
CA PHE A 89 -15.90 -1.01 -2.46
C PHE A 89 -17.24 -1.71 -2.24
N SER A 90 -18.02 -1.22 -1.25
CA SER A 90 -19.37 -1.72 -1.04
C SER A 90 -20.28 -1.37 -2.23
N THR A 91 -21.32 -2.16 -2.42
CA THR A 91 -22.31 -1.89 -3.49
C THR A 91 -22.91 -0.49 -3.38
N ASP A 92 -23.15 0.01 -2.16
CA ASP A 92 -23.68 1.37 -1.94
C ASP A 92 -22.74 2.44 -2.49
N VAL A 93 -21.44 2.34 -2.17
CA VAL A 93 -20.40 3.25 -2.69
C VAL A 93 -20.35 3.20 -4.23
N ILE A 94 -20.47 2.03 -4.81
CA ILE A 94 -20.47 1.87 -6.27
C ILE A 94 -21.73 2.50 -6.89
N VAL A 95 -22.90 2.27 -6.31
CA VAL A 95 -24.16 2.89 -6.77
C VAL A 95 -24.06 4.42 -6.74
N ASP A 96 -23.51 4.99 -5.66
CA ASP A 96 -23.29 6.42 -5.54
C ASP A 96 -22.37 6.96 -6.65
N ILE A 97 -21.23 6.30 -6.88
CA ILE A 97 -20.26 6.68 -7.92
C ILE A 97 -20.90 6.58 -9.32
N LEU A 98 -21.61 5.49 -9.63
CA LEU A 98 -22.24 5.28 -10.93
C LEU A 98 -23.29 6.36 -11.23
N ASN A 99 -24.07 6.76 -10.22
CA ASN A 99 -25.11 7.78 -10.36
C ASN A 99 -24.49 9.19 -10.48
N GLU A 100 -23.51 9.52 -9.63
CA GLU A 100 -22.82 10.82 -9.67
C GLU A 100 -22.14 11.05 -11.04
N THR A 101 -21.56 10.00 -11.62
CA THR A 101 -20.84 10.06 -12.89
C THR A 101 -21.69 9.79 -14.10
N GLN A 102 -22.98 9.43 -13.91
CA GLN A 102 -23.92 9.02 -14.96
C GLN A 102 -23.33 7.94 -15.89
N LEU A 103 -22.59 6.99 -15.33
CA LEU A 103 -21.83 6.00 -16.08
C LEU A 103 -22.75 5.07 -16.89
N GLU A 104 -22.46 4.91 -18.19
CA GLU A 104 -23.22 4.06 -19.10
C GLU A 104 -22.61 2.66 -19.30
N TRP A 105 -21.28 2.56 -19.22
CA TRP A 105 -20.52 1.34 -19.49
C TRP A 105 -19.67 0.94 -18.29
N LEU A 106 -19.82 -0.30 -17.81
CA LEU A 106 -19.12 -0.82 -16.65
C LEU A 106 -18.52 -2.20 -16.94
N CYS A 107 -17.20 -2.32 -16.83
CA CYS A 107 -16.49 -3.60 -16.77
C CYS A 107 -16.42 -4.07 -15.32
N LEU A 108 -16.77 -5.33 -15.05
CA LEU A 108 -16.74 -5.86 -13.68
C LEU A 108 -16.52 -7.38 -13.64
N ASP A 109 -16.05 -7.86 -12.48
CA ASP A 109 -15.94 -9.30 -12.22
C ASP A 109 -17.34 -9.93 -12.00
N LEU A 110 -17.50 -11.18 -12.40
CA LEU A 110 -18.77 -11.92 -12.30
C LEU A 110 -19.31 -12.00 -10.87
N GLU A 111 -18.44 -12.08 -9.88
CA GLU A 111 -18.84 -12.15 -8.47
C GLU A 111 -19.52 -10.86 -7.96
N LEU A 112 -19.24 -9.72 -8.59
CA LEU A 112 -19.77 -8.40 -8.23
C LEU A 112 -21.14 -8.11 -8.88
N VAL A 113 -21.52 -8.87 -9.90
CA VAL A 113 -22.73 -8.64 -10.70
C VAL A 113 -24.01 -8.73 -9.88
N GLU A 114 -24.12 -9.71 -8.99
CA GLU A 114 -25.34 -9.93 -8.19
C GLU A 114 -25.61 -8.78 -7.20
N GLY A 115 -24.55 -8.18 -6.65
CA GLY A 115 -24.66 -6.99 -5.80
C GLY A 115 -25.32 -5.84 -6.55
N LEU A 116 -24.86 -5.55 -7.77
CA LEU A 116 -25.43 -4.49 -8.61
C LEU A 116 -26.83 -4.84 -9.13
N LEU A 117 -27.11 -6.11 -9.45
CA LEU A 117 -28.44 -6.54 -9.92
C LEU A 117 -29.51 -6.24 -8.88
N ARG A 118 -29.24 -6.39 -7.59
CA ARG A 118 -30.17 -6.07 -6.51
C ARG A 118 -30.53 -4.59 -6.44
N ARG A 119 -29.68 -3.72 -6.94
CA ARG A 119 -29.82 -2.26 -6.92
C ARG A 119 -30.00 -1.67 -8.33
N ILE A 120 -30.31 -2.52 -9.33
CA ILE A 120 -30.30 -2.13 -10.75
C ILE A 120 -31.31 -1.02 -11.10
N ASN A 121 -32.43 -0.95 -10.38
CA ASN A 121 -33.44 0.09 -10.55
C ASN A 121 -32.97 1.47 -10.09
N GLU A 122 -31.93 1.53 -9.28
CA GLU A 122 -31.30 2.77 -8.80
C GLU A 122 -30.21 3.29 -9.77
N LEU A 123 -29.95 2.56 -10.87
CA LEU A 123 -28.89 2.86 -11.84
C LEU A 123 -29.49 3.22 -13.22
N PRO A 124 -30.19 4.38 -13.36
CA PRO A 124 -30.90 4.73 -14.59
C PRO A 124 -29.95 4.91 -15.79
N HIS A 125 -28.73 5.42 -15.57
CA HIS A 125 -27.78 5.72 -16.63
C HIS A 125 -26.98 4.51 -17.08
N LEU A 126 -26.79 3.48 -16.25
CA LEU A 126 -26.03 2.28 -16.59
C LEU A 126 -26.78 1.48 -17.66
N LYS A 127 -26.17 1.29 -18.83
CA LYS A 127 -26.76 0.59 -20.00
C LYS A 127 -26.10 -0.75 -20.26
N ASN A 128 -24.77 -0.80 -20.16
CA ASN A 128 -23.97 -1.93 -20.60
C ASN A 128 -23.01 -2.39 -19.49
N LEU A 129 -23.00 -3.68 -19.24
CA LEU A 129 -22.08 -4.35 -18.32
C LEU A 129 -21.21 -5.32 -19.12
N ILE A 130 -19.90 -5.28 -18.88
CA ILE A 130 -18.91 -6.15 -19.52
C ILE A 130 -18.29 -7.03 -18.43
N ILE A 131 -18.47 -8.34 -18.54
CA ILE A 131 -17.87 -9.31 -17.62
C ILE A 131 -16.40 -9.51 -17.98
N LEU A 132 -15.51 -9.21 -17.03
CA LEU A 132 -14.05 -9.37 -17.16
C LEU A 132 -13.58 -10.81 -17.03
N ASP A 133 -14.38 -11.67 -16.45
CA ASP A 133 -14.06 -13.08 -16.32
C ASP A 133 -14.05 -13.78 -17.67
N THR A 134 -13.04 -14.64 -17.89
CA THR A 134 -13.07 -15.56 -19.03
C THR A 134 -13.80 -16.85 -18.66
N VAL A 135 -14.54 -17.38 -19.60
CA VAL A 135 -15.17 -18.71 -19.52
C VAL A 135 -14.36 -19.79 -20.23
N ALA A 136 -13.40 -19.39 -21.04
CA ALA A 136 -12.49 -20.28 -21.72
C ALA A 136 -11.41 -20.79 -20.76
N LYS A 137 -11.33 -22.12 -20.57
CA LYS A 137 -10.21 -22.77 -19.88
C LYS A 137 -9.30 -23.42 -20.91
N GLN A 138 -8.08 -22.96 -20.97
CA GLN A 138 -7.04 -23.57 -21.80
C GLN A 138 -6.19 -24.49 -20.92
N SER A 139 -6.24 -25.80 -21.15
CA SER A 139 -5.38 -26.75 -20.45
C SER A 139 -3.98 -26.72 -21.09
N MET A 140 -2.96 -26.43 -20.32
CA MET A 140 -1.59 -26.74 -20.74
C MET A 140 -1.44 -28.26 -20.78
N ILE A 141 -1.16 -28.82 -21.96
CA ILE A 141 -0.76 -30.22 -22.06
C ILE A 141 0.62 -30.33 -21.46
N ASN A 142 0.71 -30.86 -20.23
CA ASN A 142 1.99 -31.22 -19.64
C ASN A 142 2.68 -32.27 -20.49
N SER A 143 3.71 -31.86 -21.23
CA SER A 143 4.62 -32.75 -22.01
C SER A 143 5.45 -33.71 -21.15
N ASN A 144 5.14 -33.87 -19.87
CA ASN A 144 5.90 -34.67 -18.92
C ASN A 144 5.40 -36.12 -18.73
N ASN A 145 4.39 -36.60 -19.51
CA ASN A 145 3.92 -37.98 -19.38
C ASN A 145 4.48 -38.99 -20.37
N GLU A 146 5.53 -38.67 -21.13
CA GLU A 146 6.26 -39.65 -21.96
C GLU A 146 7.73 -39.75 -21.58
N LYS A 147 8.06 -40.11 -20.34
CA LYS A 147 9.37 -40.68 -19.99
C LYS A 147 9.24 -41.82 -18.98
N GLY A 148 8.41 -42.76 -19.30
CA GLY A 148 8.56 -44.13 -18.77
C GLY A 148 9.38 -44.94 -19.75
N LYS A 149 10.58 -45.42 -19.33
CA LYS A 149 11.44 -46.40 -19.96
C LYS A 149 12.31 -45.94 -21.13
N LYS A 150 13.54 -45.43 -20.80
CA LYS A 150 14.79 -46.03 -21.32
C LYS A 150 15.98 -45.47 -20.55
N LYS A 151 16.58 -46.30 -19.70
CA LYS A 151 17.95 -46.12 -19.24
C LYS A 151 18.88 -46.36 -20.43
N SER A 152 19.71 -45.40 -20.76
CA SER A 152 21.00 -45.68 -21.39
C SER A 152 21.97 -44.54 -21.07
N ASN A 153 23.10 -44.93 -20.54
CA ASN A 153 24.30 -44.14 -20.30
C ASN A 153 24.70 -43.28 -21.49
N LEU A 154 25.12 -42.05 -21.22
CA LEU A 154 26.26 -41.46 -21.93
C LEU A 154 26.82 -40.28 -21.14
N LYS A 155 28.04 -40.45 -20.67
CA LYS A 155 28.95 -39.37 -20.25
C LYS A 155 29.24 -38.53 -21.49
N ASN A 156 29.15 -37.19 -21.36
CA ASN A 156 30.13 -36.31 -21.99
C ASN A 156 30.08 -34.94 -21.30
N LYS A 157 31.18 -34.64 -20.64
CA LYS A 157 31.66 -33.30 -20.33
C LYS A 157 32.17 -32.68 -21.64
N GLU A 158 32.18 -31.36 -21.65
CA GLU A 158 32.87 -30.43 -22.55
C GLU A 158 31.97 -29.66 -23.51
N ASN A 159 32.07 -28.35 -23.30
CA ASN A 159 31.95 -27.21 -24.21
C ASN A 159 30.88 -26.19 -23.84
N LEU A 160 31.21 -25.39 -22.84
CA LEU A 160 30.66 -24.07 -22.56
C LEU A 160 31.77 -23.02 -22.84
N ASN A 161 32.10 -22.82 -24.09
CA ASN A 161 32.82 -21.62 -24.58
C ASN A 161 32.68 -21.57 -26.09
N ASN A 162 31.75 -20.76 -26.57
CA ASN A 162 31.76 -20.14 -27.89
C ASN A 162 30.32 -19.81 -28.36
N ILE A 163 29.74 -18.76 -27.86
CA ILE A 163 28.68 -18.01 -28.59
C ILE A 163 28.89 -16.51 -28.26
N ASN A 164 29.93 -15.94 -28.84
CA ASN A 164 29.97 -14.51 -29.18
C ASN A 164 30.30 -14.41 -30.67
N ASN A 165 29.49 -13.69 -31.39
CA ASN A 165 29.55 -13.31 -32.79
C ASN A 165 28.68 -14.15 -33.75
N LYS A 166 27.40 -13.73 -33.87
CA LYS A 166 26.78 -13.61 -35.20
C LYS A 166 25.69 -12.50 -35.14
N LYS A 167 25.90 -11.53 -36.00
CA LYS A 167 25.02 -10.37 -36.23
C LYS A 167 23.68 -10.79 -36.84
N GLY A 168 22.63 -10.09 -36.42
CA GLY A 168 21.52 -9.54 -37.15
C GLY A 168 20.82 -10.40 -38.24
N SER A 169 19.56 -10.70 -38.00
CA SER A 169 18.56 -11.31 -38.90
C SER A 169 18.15 -12.74 -38.50
N GLU A 170 17.46 -12.85 -37.34
CA GLU A 170 16.56 -13.98 -37.05
C GLU A 170 15.88 -13.76 -35.69
N LEU A 171 15.09 -12.67 -35.59
CA LEU A 171 14.26 -12.42 -34.39
C LEU A 171 12.78 -12.76 -34.66
N SER A 172 12.52 -13.82 -35.42
CA SER A 172 11.15 -14.23 -35.73
C SER A 172 10.86 -15.73 -35.55
N LYS A 173 11.72 -16.48 -34.85
CA LYS A 173 11.43 -17.89 -34.55
C LYS A 173 12.01 -18.29 -33.20
N THR A 174 11.30 -18.00 -32.11
CA THR A 174 11.33 -18.79 -30.85
C THR A 174 10.27 -18.27 -29.87
N VAL A 175 9.03 -18.14 -30.30
CA VAL A 175 7.92 -18.49 -29.41
C VAL A 175 7.77 -20.00 -29.62
N GLY A 176 8.32 -20.81 -28.70
CA GLY A 176 8.13 -22.24 -28.74
C GLY A 176 6.65 -22.54 -28.84
N ASP A 177 6.24 -23.38 -29.78
CA ASP A 177 4.89 -23.87 -29.93
C ASP A 177 4.44 -24.50 -28.60
N VAL A 178 3.79 -23.69 -27.75
CA VAL A 178 3.08 -24.17 -26.58
C VAL A 178 1.90 -24.93 -27.16
N ASN A 179 1.97 -26.25 -27.11
CA ASN A 179 0.87 -27.09 -27.57
C ASN A 179 -0.31 -26.88 -26.62
N LEU A 180 -1.14 -25.91 -26.95
CA LEU A 180 -2.33 -25.55 -26.21
C LEU A 180 -3.39 -26.59 -26.55
N GLY A 181 -3.86 -27.34 -25.55
CA GLY A 181 -4.98 -28.26 -25.68
C GLY A 181 -6.25 -27.54 -26.13
N PRO A 182 -7.30 -28.28 -26.52
CA PRO A 182 -8.55 -27.71 -26.97
C PRO A 182 -9.13 -26.80 -25.87
N ILE A 183 -9.70 -25.66 -26.29
CA ILE A 183 -10.38 -24.72 -25.39
C ILE A 183 -11.58 -25.43 -24.78
N GLN A 184 -11.58 -25.59 -23.48
CA GLN A 184 -12.72 -26.08 -22.72
C GLN A 184 -13.46 -24.90 -22.08
N TYR A 185 -14.79 -24.91 -22.14
CA TYR A 185 -15.60 -23.89 -21.52
C TYR A 185 -16.07 -24.35 -20.13
N ASP A 186 -16.05 -23.44 -19.17
CA ASP A 186 -16.64 -23.63 -17.86
C ASP A 186 -18.19 -23.57 -17.98
N LYS A 187 -18.83 -24.74 -18.03
CA LYS A 187 -20.25 -24.87 -18.28
C LYS A 187 -21.10 -24.22 -17.16
N GLU A 188 -20.69 -24.35 -15.92
CA GLU A 188 -21.41 -23.76 -14.77
C GLU A 188 -21.33 -22.24 -14.81
N LYS A 189 -20.13 -21.71 -15.02
CA LYS A 189 -19.91 -20.28 -15.14
C LYS A 189 -20.70 -19.69 -16.32
N LEU A 190 -20.70 -20.38 -17.45
CA LEU A 190 -21.47 -19.96 -18.64
C LEU A 190 -22.99 -19.99 -18.38
N ALA A 191 -23.50 -21.02 -17.70
CA ALA A 191 -24.92 -21.11 -17.33
C ALA A 191 -25.34 -19.97 -16.39
N LYS A 192 -24.49 -19.66 -15.38
CA LYS A 192 -24.69 -18.51 -14.48
C LYS A 192 -24.77 -17.21 -15.27
N ILE A 193 -23.83 -16.98 -16.18
CA ILE A 193 -23.81 -15.77 -17.01
C ILE A 193 -25.04 -15.66 -17.90
N ASN A 194 -25.49 -16.74 -18.53
CA ASN A 194 -26.69 -16.73 -19.37
C ASN A 194 -27.93 -16.39 -18.56
N THR A 195 -28.03 -16.92 -17.34
CA THR A 195 -29.13 -16.57 -16.42
C THR A 195 -29.11 -15.08 -16.08
N LEU A 196 -27.92 -14.52 -15.78
CA LEU A 196 -27.75 -13.09 -15.49
C LEU A 196 -28.08 -12.24 -16.73
N LYS A 197 -27.63 -12.64 -17.93
CA LYS A 197 -28.00 -11.95 -19.20
C LYS A 197 -29.51 -11.80 -19.32
N GLY A 198 -30.30 -12.86 -19.06
CA GLY A 198 -31.75 -12.79 -19.07
C GLY A 198 -32.30 -11.76 -18.09
N LYS A 199 -31.80 -11.77 -16.84
CA LYS A 199 -32.24 -10.81 -15.80
C LYS A 199 -31.96 -9.35 -16.20
N PHE A 200 -30.76 -9.06 -16.72
CA PHE A 200 -30.38 -7.71 -17.15
C PHE A 200 -31.19 -7.25 -18.36
N ASN A 201 -31.43 -8.13 -19.35
CA ASN A 201 -32.25 -7.81 -20.51
C ASN A 201 -33.68 -7.42 -20.10
N ASN A 202 -34.25 -8.10 -19.09
CA ASN A 202 -35.58 -7.75 -18.55
C ASN A 202 -35.60 -6.35 -17.89
N CYS A 203 -34.46 -5.85 -17.49
CA CYS A 203 -34.31 -4.48 -16.95
C CYS A 203 -33.86 -3.47 -18.04
N GLY A 204 -33.89 -3.83 -19.31
CA GLY A 204 -33.47 -2.94 -20.43
C GLY A 204 -31.96 -2.71 -20.50
N LYS A 205 -31.13 -3.55 -19.89
CA LYS A 205 -29.65 -3.42 -19.84
C LYS A 205 -29.01 -4.62 -20.52
N LYS A 206 -27.76 -4.40 -21.03
CA LYS A 206 -27.04 -5.47 -21.74
C LYS A 206 -25.90 -6.00 -20.88
N LEU A 207 -25.76 -7.33 -20.82
CA LEU A 207 -24.60 -8.01 -20.20
C LEU A 207 -23.79 -8.69 -21.31
N ILE A 208 -22.51 -8.29 -21.44
CA ILE A 208 -21.60 -8.69 -22.51
C ILE A 208 -20.41 -9.43 -21.89
N LEU A 209 -19.90 -10.47 -22.53
CA LEU A 209 -18.65 -11.11 -22.15
C LEU A 209 -17.48 -10.44 -22.89
N VAL A 210 -16.38 -10.18 -22.21
CA VAL A 210 -15.15 -9.70 -22.84
C VAL A 210 -14.65 -10.70 -23.88
N ASP A 211 -14.80 -12.02 -23.64
CA ASP A 211 -14.46 -13.07 -24.59
C ASP A 211 -15.23 -12.98 -25.92
N ASP A 212 -16.44 -12.42 -25.91
CA ASP A 212 -17.25 -12.22 -27.14
C ASP A 212 -16.78 -10.97 -27.92
N MET A 213 -16.18 -10.00 -27.23
CA MET A 213 -15.63 -8.80 -27.88
C MET A 213 -14.30 -9.09 -28.55
N THR A 214 -13.45 -9.90 -27.96
CA THR A 214 -12.12 -10.25 -28.48
C THR A 214 -12.15 -11.14 -29.74
N LYS A 215 -13.28 -11.75 -30.04
CA LYS A 215 -13.47 -12.55 -31.27
C LYS A 215 -13.65 -11.74 -32.54
N LYS A 216 -13.89 -10.43 -32.40
CA LYS A 216 -14.07 -9.56 -33.56
C LYS A 216 -12.70 -9.09 -34.03
N GLU A 217 -12.29 -9.48 -35.23
CA GLU A 217 -11.11 -8.92 -35.87
C GLU A 217 -11.34 -7.45 -36.19
N THR A 218 -10.46 -6.59 -35.67
CA THR A 218 -10.41 -5.18 -36.00
C THR A 218 -9.18 -4.95 -36.85
N THR A 219 -9.39 -4.63 -38.13
CA THR A 219 -8.31 -4.43 -39.11
C THR A 219 -7.70 -3.03 -39.08
N ASN A 220 -8.38 -2.06 -38.46
CA ASN A 220 -7.90 -0.66 -38.38
C ASN A 220 -7.98 -0.17 -36.94
N PHE A 221 -6.84 -0.03 -36.30
CA PHE A 221 -6.69 0.58 -35.00
C PHE A 221 -6.06 1.97 -35.17
N ASN A 222 -6.85 3.00 -34.94
CA ASN A 222 -6.35 4.38 -34.90
C ASN A 222 -6.20 4.79 -33.46
N ILE A 223 -5.00 5.14 -33.01
CA ILE A 223 -4.77 5.84 -31.76
C ILE A 223 -5.41 7.21 -31.88
N ILE A 224 -6.42 7.48 -31.06
CA ILE A 224 -7.27 8.66 -31.23
C ILE A 224 -6.78 9.83 -30.39
N ASN A 225 -5.99 9.59 -29.33
CA ASN A 225 -5.65 10.65 -28.40
C ASN A 225 -4.16 10.66 -28.02
N GLU A 226 -3.43 11.62 -28.58
CA GLU A 226 -2.02 11.90 -28.26
C GLU A 226 -1.86 13.12 -27.34
N ASP A 227 -2.96 13.77 -26.91
CA ASP A 227 -2.90 14.93 -26.03
C ASP A 227 -2.33 14.55 -24.65
N PRO A 228 -1.18 15.11 -24.24
CA PRO A 228 -0.59 14.85 -22.93
C PRO A 228 -1.49 15.27 -21.77
N GLU A 229 -2.34 16.27 -21.97
CA GLU A 229 -3.20 16.84 -20.95
C GLU A 229 -4.58 16.15 -20.86
N PHE A 230 -4.88 15.23 -21.79
CA PHE A 230 -6.12 14.45 -21.76
C PHE A 230 -6.20 13.61 -20.48
N VAL A 231 -7.31 13.73 -19.75
CA VAL A 231 -7.59 12.92 -18.56
C VAL A 231 -7.92 11.50 -18.99
N THR A 232 -6.95 10.62 -18.90
CA THR A 232 -7.07 9.24 -19.37
C THR A 232 -7.64 8.29 -18.31
N SER A 233 -7.50 8.68 -17.02
CA SER A 233 -8.02 7.85 -15.93
C SER A 233 -8.49 8.68 -14.76
N ILE A 234 -9.61 8.28 -14.15
CA ILE A 234 -10.15 8.80 -12.90
C ILE A 234 -10.10 7.67 -11.88
N VAL A 235 -9.26 7.79 -10.85
CA VAL A 235 -9.06 6.75 -9.85
C VAL A 235 -9.78 7.13 -8.56
N TYR A 236 -10.81 6.37 -8.20
CA TYR A 236 -11.54 6.60 -6.95
C TYR A 236 -10.76 6.08 -5.75
N THR A 237 -10.54 6.97 -4.78
CA THR A 237 -9.86 6.66 -3.52
C THR A 237 -10.84 6.73 -2.36
N SER A 238 -10.65 5.88 -1.35
CA SER A 238 -11.36 5.99 -0.08
C SER A 238 -10.82 7.20 0.69
N GLY A 239 -11.43 8.37 0.50
CA GLY A 239 -11.05 9.58 1.21
C GLY A 239 -11.11 9.41 2.73
N THR A 240 -10.22 10.10 3.47
CA THR A 240 -10.25 10.16 4.94
C THR A 240 -11.53 10.79 5.51
N SER A 241 -12.30 11.49 4.67
CA SER A 241 -13.59 12.14 4.98
C SER A 241 -14.82 11.23 4.81
N GLY A 242 -14.63 9.96 4.43
CA GLY A 242 -15.70 8.96 4.30
C GLY A 242 -16.27 8.80 2.88
N LYS A 243 -16.43 9.87 2.08
CA LYS A 243 -16.86 9.76 0.68
C LYS A 243 -15.65 9.56 -0.24
N PRO A 244 -15.66 8.57 -1.14
CA PRO A 244 -14.59 8.39 -2.14
C PRO A 244 -14.49 9.61 -3.07
N LYS A 245 -13.26 9.91 -3.51
CA LYS A 245 -12.97 11.01 -4.45
C LYS A 245 -12.32 10.47 -5.70
N GLY A 246 -12.73 10.95 -6.87
CA GLY A 246 -12.14 10.60 -8.15
C GLY A 246 -10.90 11.47 -8.45
N VAL A 247 -9.73 10.88 -8.45
CA VAL A 247 -8.46 11.54 -8.79
C VAL A 247 -8.24 11.48 -10.29
N MET A 248 -8.16 12.63 -10.97
CA MET A 248 -8.00 12.71 -12.42
C MET A 248 -6.52 12.69 -12.82
N LEU A 249 -6.15 11.70 -13.59
CA LEU A 249 -4.80 11.50 -14.10
C LEU A 249 -4.78 11.66 -15.63
N SER A 250 -3.92 12.55 -16.13
CA SER A 250 -3.73 12.74 -17.57
C SER A 250 -2.71 11.73 -18.15
N ASN A 251 -2.65 11.66 -19.49
CA ASN A 251 -1.62 10.91 -20.20
C ASN A 251 -0.22 11.29 -19.69
N LYS A 252 0.04 12.59 -19.53
CA LYS A 252 1.30 13.13 -19.01
C LYS A 252 1.59 12.62 -17.59
N ASN A 253 0.59 12.62 -16.71
CA ASN A 253 0.77 12.15 -15.34
C ASN A 253 1.18 10.67 -15.31
N LEU A 254 0.45 9.79 -16.02
CA LEU A 254 0.75 8.36 -16.05
C LEU A 254 2.08 8.06 -16.74
N TYR A 255 2.39 8.73 -17.84
CA TYR A 255 3.67 8.59 -18.53
C TYR A 255 4.84 8.91 -17.59
N ASN A 256 4.77 10.05 -16.87
CA ASN A 256 5.84 10.44 -15.95
C ASN A 256 5.99 9.45 -14.80
N GLN A 257 4.92 8.83 -14.34
CA GLN A 257 4.98 7.80 -13.30
C GLN A 257 5.65 6.51 -13.78
N ILE A 258 5.27 6.01 -14.93
CA ILE A 258 5.90 4.84 -15.54
C ILE A 258 7.38 5.11 -15.79
N TYR A 259 7.69 6.30 -16.31
CA TYR A 259 9.06 6.71 -16.62
C TYR A 259 9.91 6.94 -15.36
N SER A 260 9.35 7.42 -14.26
CA SER A 260 10.06 7.59 -13.01
C SER A 260 10.53 6.25 -12.41
N LEU A 261 9.69 5.22 -12.46
CA LEU A 261 10.08 3.88 -12.06
C LEU A 261 11.15 3.30 -12.99
N TYR A 262 11.06 3.61 -14.28
CA TYR A 262 12.06 3.22 -15.28
C TYR A 262 13.43 3.85 -15.02
N ASN A 263 13.47 5.11 -14.63
CA ASN A 263 14.72 5.83 -14.40
C ASN A 263 15.25 5.67 -12.98
N HIS A 264 14.51 5.01 -12.09
CA HIS A 264 15.01 4.73 -10.75
C HIS A 264 16.25 3.84 -10.81
N SER A 265 17.23 4.10 -9.96
CA SER A 265 18.52 3.37 -9.87
C SER A 265 18.38 1.85 -9.80
N VAL A 266 17.28 1.39 -9.23
CA VAL A 266 16.93 -0.04 -9.13
C VAL A 266 16.95 -0.75 -10.48
N ARG A 267 16.53 -0.08 -11.57
CA ARG A 267 16.53 -0.68 -12.90
C ARG A 267 17.94 -0.90 -13.47
N GLU A 268 18.86 0.02 -13.22
CA GLU A 268 20.24 -0.11 -13.73
C GLU A 268 20.96 -1.30 -13.11
N THR A 269 20.61 -1.60 -11.87
CA THR A 269 21.23 -2.66 -11.07
C THR A 269 20.51 -3.99 -11.20
N TYR A 270 19.18 -3.99 -11.42
CA TYR A 270 18.36 -5.20 -11.37
C TYR A 270 17.54 -5.39 -12.65
N SER A 271 17.33 -6.65 -13.02
CA SER A 271 16.46 -7.00 -14.14
C SER A 271 14.99 -6.88 -13.75
N PHE A 272 14.26 -5.94 -14.38
CA PHE A 272 12.81 -5.80 -14.22
C PHE A 272 12.08 -6.59 -15.31
N GLN A 273 12.26 -7.93 -15.31
CA GLN A 273 11.71 -8.82 -16.33
C GLN A 273 10.42 -9.52 -15.90
N TYR A 274 10.20 -9.65 -14.61
CA TYR A 274 9.05 -10.34 -14.04
C TYR A 274 8.43 -9.47 -12.95
N HIS A 275 7.11 -9.47 -12.85
CA HIS A 275 6.36 -8.84 -11.77
C HIS A 275 5.14 -9.69 -11.41
N LEU A 276 4.97 -9.98 -10.12
CA LEU A 276 3.76 -10.60 -9.58
C LEU A 276 2.75 -9.52 -9.23
N SER A 277 1.69 -9.44 -10.02
CA SER A 277 0.56 -8.53 -9.78
C SER A 277 -0.37 -9.10 -8.72
N TYR A 278 -0.18 -8.69 -7.48
CA TYR A 278 -0.98 -9.13 -6.33
C TYR A 278 -1.58 -7.96 -5.53
N LEU A 279 -0.97 -6.78 -5.59
CA LEU A 279 -1.60 -5.58 -5.06
C LEU A 279 -2.81 -5.22 -5.94
N PRO A 280 -3.83 -4.54 -5.41
CA PRO A 280 -5.01 -4.22 -6.22
C PRO A 280 -4.64 -3.38 -7.45
N ILE A 281 -4.97 -3.87 -8.64
CA ILE A 281 -4.65 -3.18 -9.90
C ILE A 281 -5.41 -1.86 -10.07
N SER A 282 -6.53 -1.71 -9.36
CA SER A 282 -7.24 -0.44 -9.23
C SER A 282 -6.47 0.63 -8.47
N HIS A 283 -5.37 0.29 -7.80
CA HIS A 283 -4.49 1.23 -7.11
C HIS A 283 -3.34 1.67 -8.03
N VAL A 284 -3.02 2.97 -8.04
CA VAL A 284 -1.99 3.56 -8.91
C VAL A 284 -0.61 2.88 -8.78
N LEU A 285 -0.25 2.40 -7.59
CA LEU A 285 1.02 1.71 -7.36
C LEU A 285 1.13 0.44 -8.22
N GLU A 286 0.13 -0.44 -8.15
CA GLU A 286 0.13 -1.69 -8.92
C GLU A 286 0.03 -1.42 -10.42
N ARG A 287 -0.80 -0.44 -10.82
CA ARG A 287 -0.90 -0.03 -12.23
C ARG A 287 0.43 0.47 -12.77
N THR A 288 1.19 1.25 -11.99
CA THR A 288 2.52 1.72 -12.40
C THR A 288 3.47 0.54 -12.63
N PHE A 289 3.50 -0.45 -11.74
CA PHE A 289 4.30 -1.66 -11.94
C PHE A 289 3.85 -2.45 -13.16
N ALA A 290 2.54 -2.71 -13.29
CA ALA A 290 1.99 -3.48 -14.41
C ALA A 290 2.28 -2.82 -15.76
N TYR A 291 2.11 -1.52 -15.86
CA TYR A 291 2.39 -0.78 -17.11
C TYR A 291 3.89 -0.72 -17.40
N SER A 292 4.72 -0.52 -16.37
CA SER A 292 6.17 -0.50 -16.54
C SER A 292 6.69 -1.84 -17.07
N ILE A 293 6.23 -2.96 -16.49
CA ILE A 293 6.67 -4.29 -16.92
C ILE A 293 6.25 -4.59 -18.38
N ILE A 294 5.03 -4.19 -18.76
CA ILE A 294 4.53 -4.36 -20.13
C ILE A 294 5.34 -3.48 -21.11
N LEU A 295 5.56 -2.21 -20.76
CA LEU A 295 6.33 -1.27 -21.60
C LEU A 295 7.75 -1.75 -21.84
N PHE A 296 8.37 -2.43 -20.86
CA PHE A 296 9.74 -2.94 -20.97
C PHE A 296 9.84 -4.34 -21.55
N GLY A 297 8.72 -4.92 -22.00
CA GLY A 297 8.68 -6.24 -22.61
C GLY A 297 8.91 -7.38 -21.61
N GLY A 298 8.63 -7.13 -20.35
CA GLY A 298 8.70 -8.14 -19.29
C GLY A 298 7.44 -9.01 -19.19
N THR A 299 7.40 -9.86 -18.21
CA THR A 299 6.29 -10.79 -17.93
C THR A 299 5.52 -10.37 -16.69
N LEU A 300 4.23 -10.12 -16.85
CA LEU A 300 3.31 -9.86 -15.76
C LEU A 300 2.64 -11.18 -15.33
N ASN A 301 2.89 -11.59 -14.10
CA ASN A 301 2.24 -12.73 -13.48
C ASN A 301 1.03 -12.26 -12.67
N ILE A 302 -0.14 -12.80 -12.90
CA ILE A 302 -1.32 -12.53 -12.06
C ILE A 302 -1.36 -13.57 -10.94
N TRP A 303 -1.49 -13.13 -9.70
CA TRP A 303 -1.56 -14.04 -8.55
C TRP A 303 -2.85 -14.87 -8.54
N SER A 304 -2.85 -15.98 -7.83
CA SER A 304 -3.95 -16.95 -7.80
C SER A 304 -5.27 -16.44 -7.20
N LYS A 305 -5.25 -15.28 -6.54
CA LYS A 305 -6.34 -14.69 -5.73
C LYS A 305 -6.72 -15.53 -4.49
N ASP A 306 -5.91 -16.52 -4.15
CA ASP A 306 -6.06 -17.35 -2.96
C ASP A 306 -4.87 -17.16 -2.03
N LEU A 307 -5.12 -16.66 -0.82
CA LEU A 307 -4.08 -16.39 0.17
C LEU A 307 -3.34 -17.66 0.61
N SER A 308 -3.97 -18.84 0.53
CA SER A 308 -3.32 -20.11 0.85
C SER A 308 -2.21 -20.47 -0.14
N TYR A 309 -2.29 -19.96 -1.37
CA TYR A 309 -1.28 -20.16 -2.43
C TYR A 309 -0.32 -18.97 -2.56
N PHE A 310 -0.50 -17.89 -1.82
CA PHE A 310 0.26 -16.65 -2.01
C PHE A 310 1.78 -16.85 -1.90
N SER A 311 2.26 -17.61 -0.91
CA SER A 311 3.68 -17.95 -0.78
C SER A 311 4.21 -18.71 -1.99
N LYS A 312 3.38 -19.58 -2.59
CA LYS A 312 3.74 -20.34 -3.80
C LYS A 312 3.75 -19.44 -5.03
N ASP A 313 2.82 -18.48 -5.11
CA ASP A 313 2.82 -17.47 -6.17
C ASP A 313 4.10 -16.64 -6.15
N ILE A 314 4.51 -16.14 -4.96
CA ILE A 314 5.78 -15.42 -4.77
C ILE A 314 6.98 -16.28 -5.20
N TYR A 315 7.01 -17.55 -4.78
CA TYR A 315 8.10 -18.46 -5.12
C TYR A 315 8.22 -18.67 -6.64
N ASN A 316 7.09 -18.84 -7.33
CA ASN A 316 7.04 -19.12 -8.77
C ASN A 316 7.15 -17.87 -9.65
N SER A 317 6.97 -16.68 -9.12
CA SER A 317 6.92 -15.44 -9.90
C SER A 317 8.23 -15.08 -10.59
N LYS A 318 9.35 -15.56 -10.06
CA LYS A 318 10.72 -15.22 -10.50
C LYS A 318 11.08 -13.74 -10.39
N ASP A 319 10.36 -12.99 -9.59
CA ASP A 319 10.59 -11.56 -9.40
C ASP A 319 11.99 -11.33 -8.79
N PHE A 320 12.75 -10.42 -9.39
CA PHE A 320 13.98 -9.88 -8.80
C PHE A 320 13.65 -8.71 -7.86
N ILE A 321 12.62 -7.95 -8.21
CA ILE A 321 12.14 -6.78 -7.48
C ILE A 321 10.72 -7.09 -6.99
N MET A 322 10.54 -7.17 -5.68
CA MET A 322 9.20 -7.34 -5.11
C MET A 322 8.68 -6.01 -4.57
N GLY A 323 7.69 -5.43 -5.27
CA GLY A 323 6.94 -4.29 -4.75
C GLY A 323 5.90 -4.74 -3.73
N GLY A 324 5.72 -3.98 -2.65
CA GLY A 324 4.75 -4.34 -1.62
C GLY A 324 4.42 -3.23 -0.64
N VAL A 325 3.55 -3.56 0.30
CA VAL A 325 3.14 -2.70 1.41
C VAL A 325 3.70 -3.24 2.73
N PRO A 326 3.83 -2.40 3.78
CA PRO A 326 4.46 -2.80 5.05
C PRO A 326 3.93 -4.12 5.62
N LYS A 327 2.62 -4.33 5.59
CA LYS A 327 2.00 -5.55 6.14
C LYS A 327 2.46 -6.84 5.45
N VAL A 328 2.74 -6.80 4.16
CA VAL A 328 3.26 -7.96 3.41
C VAL A 328 4.66 -8.32 3.89
N PHE A 329 5.53 -7.32 4.02
CA PHE A 329 6.92 -7.54 4.44
C PHE A 329 7.03 -7.89 5.92
N SER A 330 6.23 -7.28 6.79
CA SER A 330 6.15 -7.66 8.22
C SER A 330 5.67 -9.10 8.38
N ARG A 331 4.68 -9.54 7.59
CA ARG A 331 4.22 -10.93 7.63
C ARG A 331 5.29 -11.90 7.10
N MET A 332 5.99 -11.53 6.03
CA MET A 332 7.12 -12.31 5.51
C MET A 332 8.20 -12.47 6.59
N TYR A 333 8.58 -11.38 7.24
CA TYR A 333 9.54 -11.37 8.35
C TYR A 333 9.09 -12.29 9.49
N THR A 334 7.86 -12.13 9.98
CA THR A 334 7.31 -12.95 11.07
C THR A 334 7.33 -14.44 10.73
N ASN A 335 6.98 -14.81 9.50
CA ASN A 335 7.03 -16.20 9.06
C ASN A 335 8.46 -16.76 9.07
N ILE A 336 9.43 -16.00 8.56
CA ILE A 336 10.85 -16.40 8.56
C ILE A 336 11.36 -16.57 9.99
N ILE A 337 11.11 -15.60 10.88
CA ILE A 337 11.54 -15.67 12.29
C ILE A 337 10.90 -16.85 13.02
N THR A 338 9.62 -17.11 12.77
CA THR A 338 8.93 -18.27 13.34
C THR A 338 9.59 -19.59 12.93
N GLU A 339 9.98 -19.74 11.65
CA GLU A 339 10.71 -20.92 11.20
C GLU A 339 12.10 -21.01 11.82
N ILE A 340 12.83 -19.90 11.95
CA ILE A 340 14.15 -19.86 12.57
C ILE A 340 14.06 -20.27 14.04
N ASN A 341 13.06 -19.80 14.77
CA ASN A 341 12.83 -20.12 16.18
C ASN A 341 12.53 -21.61 16.42
N ASN A 342 12.01 -22.30 15.42
CA ASN A 342 11.80 -23.76 15.46
C ASN A 342 13.07 -24.58 15.18
N LEU A 343 14.19 -23.94 14.81
CA LEU A 343 15.47 -24.63 14.59
C LEU A 343 16.17 -24.93 15.94
N SER A 344 17.14 -25.88 15.87
CA SER A 344 17.99 -26.15 17.02
C SER A 344 18.77 -24.92 17.48
N PRO A 345 19.08 -24.76 18.79
CA PRO A 345 19.78 -23.60 19.32
C PRO A 345 21.09 -23.28 18.58
N PHE A 346 21.83 -24.29 18.19
CA PHE A 346 23.08 -24.12 17.43
C PHE A 346 22.84 -23.46 16.06
N LYS A 347 21.87 -23.96 15.27
CA LYS A 347 21.54 -23.38 13.96
C LYS A 347 21.04 -21.94 14.11
N ARG A 348 20.19 -21.68 15.09
CA ARG A 348 19.67 -20.35 15.39
C ARG A 348 20.81 -19.39 15.75
N SER A 349 21.77 -19.79 16.59
CA SER A 349 22.94 -18.99 16.93
C SER A 349 23.77 -18.59 15.71
N ILE A 350 24.00 -19.52 14.79
CA ILE A 350 24.73 -19.23 13.53
C ILE A 350 23.96 -18.19 12.70
N ILE A 351 22.65 -18.36 12.52
CA ILE A 351 21.82 -17.43 11.75
C ILE A 351 21.88 -16.03 12.38
N ASN A 352 21.64 -15.93 13.69
CA ASN A 352 21.66 -14.67 14.42
C ASN A 352 23.03 -13.97 14.33
N THR A 353 24.12 -14.73 14.39
CA THR A 353 25.47 -14.19 14.22
C THR A 353 25.67 -13.59 12.82
N ILE A 354 25.29 -14.33 11.78
CA ILE A 354 25.41 -13.85 10.38
C ILE A 354 24.54 -12.61 10.17
N VAL A 355 23.30 -12.59 10.66
CA VAL A 355 22.38 -11.45 10.56
C VAL A 355 22.94 -10.23 11.30
N SER A 356 23.42 -10.40 12.54
CA SER A 356 24.03 -9.30 13.32
C SER A 356 25.25 -8.70 12.62
N LEU A 357 26.16 -9.54 12.14
CA LEU A 357 27.34 -9.10 11.40
C LEU A 357 26.94 -8.36 10.11
N ARG A 358 25.92 -8.83 9.41
CA ARG A 358 25.45 -8.24 8.15
C ARG A 358 24.76 -6.89 8.36
N LYS A 359 24.07 -6.71 9.47
CA LYS A 359 23.48 -5.41 9.86
C LYS A 359 24.58 -4.33 10.02
N HIS A 360 25.77 -4.70 10.52
CA HIS A 360 26.88 -3.78 10.72
C HIS A 360 27.80 -3.64 9.50
N ASN A 361 28.03 -4.72 8.78
CA ASN A 361 28.89 -4.73 7.58
C ASN A 361 28.44 -5.77 6.57
N LYS A 362 27.54 -5.37 5.67
CA LYS A 362 26.90 -6.27 4.69
C LYS A 362 27.90 -7.03 3.83
N ASN A 363 29.01 -6.43 3.46
CA ASN A 363 30.02 -6.97 2.54
C ASN A 363 31.31 -7.40 3.24
N GLY A 364 31.29 -7.53 4.58
CA GLY A 364 32.47 -7.95 5.34
C GLY A 364 32.96 -9.34 4.90
N TRP A 365 34.30 -9.50 4.77
CA TRP A 365 34.91 -10.77 4.35
C TRP A 365 34.52 -11.94 5.25
N PHE A 366 34.37 -11.70 6.55
CA PHE A 366 34.01 -12.73 7.52
C PHE A 366 32.53 -13.17 7.37
N VAL A 367 31.64 -12.24 7.10
CA VAL A 367 30.24 -12.56 6.80
C VAL A 367 30.15 -13.40 5.53
N ASN A 368 30.87 -13.02 4.50
CA ASN A 368 30.92 -13.77 3.23
C ASN A 368 31.52 -15.17 3.41
N PHE A 369 32.54 -15.29 4.27
CA PHE A 369 33.13 -16.58 4.64
C PHE A 369 32.10 -17.50 5.35
N LEU A 370 31.40 -16.97 6.38
CA LEU A 370 30.35 -17.74 7.06
C LEU A 370 29.22 -18.12 6.11
N GLU A 371 28.78 -17.20 5.26
CA GLU A 371 27.75 -17.47 4.25
C GLU A 371 28.17 -18.54 3.25
N SER A 372 29.47 -18.59 2.85
CA SER A 372 29.99 -19.61 1.95
C SER A 372 29.95 -21.02 2.55
N ILE A 373 30.02 -21.13 3.88
CA ILE A 373 29.96 -22.41 4.61
C ILE A 373 28.50 -22.81 4.89
N PHE A 374 27.71 -21.89 5.44
CA PHE A 374 26.39 -22.21 5.98
C PHE A 374 25.25 -21.97 5.00
N HIS A 375 25.45 -21.14 3.96
CA HIS A 375 24.46 -20.78 2.93
C HIS A 375 23.14 -20.30 3.52
N VAL A 376 23.18 -19.48 4.58
CA VAL A 376 22.01 -19.07 5.36
C VAL A 376 21.01 -18.33 4.51
N SER A 377 21.42 -17.21 3.88
CA SER A 377 20.52 -16.40 3.07
C SER A 377 20.00 -17.16 1.85
N ARG A 378 20.83 -17.97 1.23
CA ARG A 378 20.41 -18.81 0.10
C ARG A 378 19.30 -19.77 0.52
N LYS A 379 19.46 -20.48 1.65
CA LYS A 379 18.45 -21.42 2.15
C LYS A 379 17.13 -20.75 2.52
N ILE A 380 17.19 -19.54 3.06
CA ILE A 380 15.98 -18.75 3.37
C ILE A 380 15.32 -18.27 2.08
N LYS A 381 16.10 -17.74 1.12
CA LYS A 381 15.59 -17.31 -0.19
C LYS A 381 14.94 -18.46 -0.97
N GLU A 382 15.53 -19.65 -0.94
CA GLU A 382 14.99 -20.86 -1.60
C GLU A 382 13.59 -21.22 -1.10
N LYS A 383 13.17 -20.73 0.08
CA LYS A 383 11.80 -20.90 0.59
C LYS A 383 10.85 -19.77 0.25
N VAL A 384 11.35 -18.58 -0.02
CA VAL A 384 10.57 -17.39 -0.32
C VAL A 384 10.51 -17.14 -1.82
N ASN A 385 11.61 -16.70 -2.40
CA ASN A 385 11.84 -16.52 -3.83
C ASN A 385 13.36 -16.50 -4.07
N PRO A 386 13.91 -17.52 -4.73
CA PRO A 386 15.37 -17.64 -4.94
C PRO A 386 15.96 -16.50 -5.77
N ASN A 387 15.15 -15.83 -6.58
CA ASN A 387 15.59 -14.74 -7.45
C ASN A 387 15.52 -13.35 -6.79
N LEU A 388 14.87 -13.23 -5.63
CA LEU A 388 14.63 -11.95 -4.97
C LEU A 388 15.95 -11.24 -4.63
N GLN A 389 16.12 -10.00 -5.09
CA GLN A 389 17.31 -9.18 -4.86
C GLN A 389 17.02 -7.88 -4.13
N ILE A 390 15.78 -7.40 -4.26
CA ILE A 390 15.37 -6.15 -3.65
C ILE A 390 13.88 -6.17 -3.30
N ILE A 391 13.53 -5.57 -2.19
CA ILE A 391 12.14 -5.25 -1.83
C ILE A 391 11.92 -3.74 -1.94
N LEU A 392 10.79 -3.36 -2.53
CA LEU A 392 10.35 -1.98 -2.68
C LEU A 392 9.09 -1.77 -1.84
N ASN A 393 9.25 -1.18 -0.66
CA ASN A 393 8.15 -0.90 0.25
C ASN A 393 7.47 0.41 -0.12
N CYS A 394 6.13 0.40 -0.26
CA CYS A 394 5.33 1.55 -0.62
C CYS A 394 4.02 1.61 0.17
N GLY A 395 3.35 2.76 0.13
CA GLY A 395 2.00 2.93 0.69
C GLY A 395 1.93 3.04 2.21
N GLY A 396 3.07 2.95 2.89
CA GLY A 396 3.22 3.14 4.34
C GLY A 396 4.67 2.94 4.78
N LYS A 397 4.98 3.33 6.02
CA LYS A 397 6.31 3.14 6.63
C LYS A 397 6.42 1.68 7.11
N LEU A 398 7.48 0.97 6.70
CA LEU A 398 7.91 -0.26 7.33
C LEU A 398 8.89 0.09 8.45
N SER A 399 8.83 -0.60 9.59
CA SER A 399 9.81 -0.42 10.65
C SER A 399 11.23 -0.62 10.11
N ALA A 400 12.13 0.28 10.49
CA ALA A 400 13.52 0.23 10.06
C ALA A 400 14.21 -1.07 10.51
N ASP A 401 13.88 -1.54 11.71
CA ASP A 401 14.43 -2.78 12.26
C ASP A 401 13.96 -4.00 11.46
N VAL A 402 12.65 -4.10 11.19
CA VAL A 402 12.08 -5.17 10.36
C VAL A 402 12.69 -5.14 8.94
N ALA A 403 12.80 -3.96 8.34
CA ALA A 403 13.40 -3.82 7.02
C ALA A 403 14.87 -4.26 7.00
N GLN A 404 15.66 -3.79 7.98
CA GLN A 404 17.07 -4.12 8.12
C GLN A 404 17.30 -5.61 8.38
N GLU A 405 16.51 -6.21 9.27
CA GLU A 405 16.64 -7.64 9.56
C GLU A 405 16.21 -8.51 8.39
N LEU A 406 15.09 -8.18 7.74
CA LEU A 406 14.63 -8.90 6.56
C LEU A 406 15.68 -8.87 5.45
N CYS A 407 16.29 -7.69 5.21
CA CYS A 407 17.38 -7.54 4.25
C CYS A 407 18.62 -8.35 4.65
N ALA A 408 18.97 -8.36 5.93
CA ALA A 408 20.10 -9.13 6.42
C ALA A 408 19.86 -10.66 6.34
N LEU A 409 18.66 -11.13 6.64
CA LEU A 409 18.25 -12.55 6.53
C LEU A 409 18.30 -13.03 5.08
N LEU A 410 17.74 -12.27 4.16
CA LEU A 410 17.62 -12.64 2.75
C LEU A 410 18.84 -12.22 1.92
N ASN A 411 19.76 -11.43 2.45
CA ASN A 411 20.85 -10.79 1.71
C ASN A 411 20.34 -10.07 0.45
N ILE A 412 19.43 -9.14 0.65
CA ILE A 412 18.80 -8.32 -0.40
C ILE A 412 18.95 -6.83 -0.09
N ASN A 413 18.55 -6.00 -1.04
CA ASN A 413 18.47 -4.55 -0.86
C ASN A 413 17.05 -4.11 -0.50
N TYR A 414 16.92 -2.86 -0.06
CA TYR A 414 15.66 -2.24 0.34
C TYR A 414 15.51 -0.89 -0.33
N CYS A 415 14.32 -0.62 -0.83
CA CYS A 415 13.89 0.71 -1.22
C CYS A 415 12.56 1.07 -0.54
N GLN A 416 12.46 2.32 -0.11
CA GLN A 416 11.23 2.93 0.38
C GLN A 416 10.71 3.89 -0.67
N GLY A 417 9.50 3.66 -1.18
CA GLY A 417 8.80 4.58 -2.06
C GLY A 417 7.71 5.36 -1.31
N TYR A 418 7.59 6.64 -1.60
CA TYR A 418 6.50 7.50 -1.13
C TYR A 418 5.73 8.05 -2.32
N GLY A 419 4.42 8.03 -2.20
CA GLY A 419 3.49 8.58 -3.18
C GLY A 419 2.04 8.49 -2.75
N LEU A 420 1.22 9.14 -3.54
CA LEU A 420 -0.23 9.30 -3.33
C LEU A 420 -0.94 8.95 -4.63
N THR A 421 -2.23 8.76 -4.60
CA THR A 421 -3.03 8.65 -5.84
C THR A 421 -2.96 9.95 -6.62
N GLU A 422 -2.93 11.07 -5.93
CA GLU A 422 -2.80 12.43 -6.47
C GLU A 422 -1.45 12.69 -7.15
N SER A 423 -0.42 11.91 -6.86
CA SER A 423 0.86 11.94 -7.60
C SER A 423 0.95 10.86 -8.68
N GLY A 424 -0.14 10.16 -8.97
CA GLY A 424 -0.21 9.06 -9.94
C GLY A 424 0.57 7.81 -9.50
N GLY A 425 1.21 7.81 -8.35
CA GLY A 425 2.08 6.76 -7.83
C GLY A 425 3.25 7.29 -7.02
N GLY A 426 4.42 6.65 -7.11
CA GLY A 426 5.62 7.02 -6.36
C GLY A 426 6.24 8.33 -6.86
N ILE A 427 6.50 9.28 -5.98
CA ILE A 427 7.09 10.59 -6.31
C ILE A 427 8.43 10.82 -5.61
N PHE A 428 8.66 10.17 -4.46
CA PHE A 428 9.94 10.12 -3.77
C PHE A 428 10.32 8.66 -3.53
N GLY A 429 11.63 8.40 -3.51
CA GLY A 429 12.18 7.08 -3.26
C GLY A 429 13.64 7.18 -2.82
N ASN A 430 14.09 6.26 -1.97
CA ASN A 430 15.49 6.17 -1.61
C ASN A 430 16.25 5.28 -2.62
N HIS A 431 17.55 5.42 -2.63
CA HIS A 431 18.43 4.57 -3.44
C HIS A 431 18.66 3.23 -2.74
N GLU A 432 18.86 2.14 -3.50
CA GLU A 432 19.13 0.81 -2.94
C GLU A 432 20.40 0.73 -2.10
N LYS A 433 21.31 1.69 -2.22
CA LYS A 433 22.54 1.80 -1.42
C LYS A 433 22.36 2.64 -0.17
N ASP A 434 21.19 3.27 0.03
CA ASP A 434 20.93 4.01 1.24
C ASP A 434 20.90 3.07 2.44
N THR A 435 21.61 3.46 3.48
CA THR A 435 21.65 2.72 4.75
C THR A 435 20.63 3.23 5.75
N ASN A 436 19.96 4.34 5.46
CA ASN A 436 18.90 4.90 6.30
C ASN A 436 17.54 4.33 5.90
N PHE A 437 17.09 3.31 6.59
CA PHE A 437 15.82 2.63 6.36
C PHE A 437 14.59 3.47 6.76
N GLU A 438 14.75 4.58 7.46
CA GLU A 438 13.64 5.47 7.84
C GLU A 438 13.33 6.52 6.76
N CYS A 439 14.27 6.76 5.87
CA CYS A 439 14.19 7.81 4.87
C CYS A 439 13.31 7.38 3.69
N ILE A 440 12.48 8.31 3.19
CA ILE A 440 11.73 8.14 1.95
C ILE A 440 12.47 8.68 0.71
N GLY A 441 13.74 9.02 0.88
CA GLY A 441 14.63 9.42 -0.21
C GLY A 441 14.35 10.78 -0.81
N GLY A 442 14.74 10.94 -2.07
CA GLY A 442 14.58 12.14 -2.89
C GLY A 442 13.56 11.97 -4.01
N PRO A 443 13.33 13.01 -4.85
CA PRO A 443 12.42 12.95 -5.98
C PRO A 443 12.85 11.90 -7.01
N ILE A 444 11.90 11.06 -7.43
CA ILE A 444 12.09 10.07 -8.52
C ILE A 444 11.32 10.46 -9.79
N ALA A 445 10.25 11.24 -9.66
CA ALA A 445 9.48 11.72 -10.79
C ALA A 445 10.11 12.97 -11.41
N ALA A 446 10.02 13.07 -12.74
CA ALA A 446 10.59 14.18 -13.49
C ALA A 446 10.00 15.54 -13.09
N ASN A 447 10.82 16.60 -13.15
CA ASN A 447 10.43 17.99 -12.85
C ASN A 447 9.79 18.18 -11.46
N THR A 448 10.15 17.33 -10.49
CA THR A 448 9.61 17.42 -9.13
C THR A 448 10.31 18.52 -8.35
N LYS A 449 9.52 19.50 -7.90
CA LYS A 449 9.90 20.54 -6.96
C LYS A 449 9.13 20.31 -5.67
N TYR A 450 9.76 20.53 -4.53
CA TYR A 450 9.11 20.36 -3.24
C TYR A 450 9.62 21.40 -2.24
N LYS A 451 8.79 21.69 -1.25
CA LYS A 451 9.10 22.54 -0.11
C LYS A 451 8.25 22.11 1.06
N VAL A 452 8.58 22.57 2.25
CA VAL A 452 7.75 22.37 3.43
C VAL A 452 7.15 23.71 3.88
N ARG A 453 5.92 23.66 4.38
CA ARG A 453 5.23 24.77 5.02
C ARG A 453 5.18 24.48 6.52
N SER A 454 5.52 25.47 7.35
CA SER A 454 5.40 25.31 8.80
C SER A 454 4.02 24.80 9.19
N TRP A 455 3.99 23.81 10.07
CA TRP A 455 2.78 23.15 10.52
C TRP A 455 2.80 22.98 12.03
N GLU A 456 1.93 23.65 12.72
CA GLU A 456 1.85 23.66 14.19
C GLU A 456 3.20 23.99 14.84
N THR A 457 3.81 23.04 15.56
CA THR A 457 5.13 23.21 16.20
C THR A 457 6.31 22.97 15.26
N TYR A 458 6.08 22.36 14.11
CA TYR A 458 7.13 22.11 13.11
C TYR A 458 7.37 23.34 12.26
N LYS A 459 8.63 23.79 12.21
CA LYS A 459 9.00 25.01 11.50
C LYS A 459 9.85 24.71 10.27
N ALA A 460 9.44 25.30 9.15
CA ALA A 460 10.20 25.25 7.90
C ALA A 460 11.53 26.02 7.99
N THR A 461 11.70 26.85 9.03
CA THR A 461 12.90 27.65 9.30
C THR A 461 13.91 26.98 10.23
N ASP A 462 13.63 25.78 10.73
CA ASP A 462 14.58 25.05 11.58
C ASP A 462 15.81 24.60 10.78
N THR A 463 16.92 24.32 11.47
CA THR A 463 18.16 23.79 10.87
C THR A 463 17.91 22.52 10.04
N LEU A 464 16.96 21.69 10.47
CA LEU A 464 16.36 20.62 9.69
C LEU A 464 14.89 21.00 9.46
N PRO A 465 14.55 21.58 8.31
CA PRO A 465 13.21 22.07 8.03
C PRO A 465 12.15 20.98 8.22
N LYS A 466 11.10 21.30 8.98
CA LYS A 466 9.97 20.40 9.22
C LYS A 466 8.66 21.09 8.86
N GLY A 467 7.70 20.36 8.35
CA GLY A 467 6.39 20.91 8.07
C GLY A 467 5.61 20.09 7.05
N GLU A 468 4.48 20.64 6.65
CA GLU A 468 3.63 20.00 5.64
C GLU A 468 4.30 20.05 4.26
N LEU A 469 4.38 18.88 3.64
CA LEU A 469 5.01 18.70 2.34
C LEU A 469 4.14 19.28 1.21
N LEU A 470 4.73 20.16 0.43
CA LEU A 470 4.16 20.75 -0.78
C LEU A 470 4.94 20.27 -2.00
N VAL A 471 4.26 19.76 -3.02
CA VAL A 471 4.90 19.15 -4.19
C VAL A 471 4.35 19.71 -5.48
N LYS A 472 5.24 19.97 -6.45
CA LYS A 472 4.89 20.35 -7.82
C LYS A 472 5.68 19.47 -8.78
N SER A 473 4.98 18.76 -9.65
CA SER A 473 5.57 17.80 -10.61
C SER A 473 4.64 17.57 -11.79
N ASP A 474 5.18 17.11 -12.90
CA ASP A 474 4.41 16.68 -14.06
C ASP A 474 3.55 15.43 -13.78
N SER A 475 3.80 14.72 -12.69
CA SER A 475 3.00 13.57 -12.25
C SER A 475 1.82 13.93 -11.35
N ILE A 476 1.73 15.19 -10.86
CA ILE A 476 0.63 15.62 -10.00
C ILE A 476 -0.67 15.72 -10.80
N PHE A 477 -1.73 15.17 -10.25
CA PHE A 477 -3.06 15.06 -10.82
C PHE A 477 -3.66 16.39 -11.30
N LYS A 478 -4.70 16.31 -12.12
CA LYS A 478 -5.41 17.50 -12.61
C LYS A 478 -6.40 18.08 -11.60
N GLY A 479 -6.78 17.30 -10.59
CA GLY A 479 -7.72 17.65 -9.56
C GLY A 479 -8.72 16.54 -9.28
N TYR A 480 -9.70 16.80 -8.43
CA TYR A 480 -10.75 15.85 -8.08
C TYR A 480 -11.95 16.01 -9.01
N PHE A 481 -12.38 14.89 -9.59
CA PHE A 481 -13.50 14.82 -10.51
C PHE A 481 -14.80 15.25 -9.84
N LEU A 482 -15.56 16.15 -10.46
CA LEU A 482 -16.79 16.77 -9.95
C LEU A 482 -16.65 17.53 -8.61
N GLU A 483 -15.44 17.75 -8.11
CA GLU A 483 -15.15 18.29 -6.79
C GLU A 483 -14.28 19.56 -6.89
N LYS A 484 -14.80 20.62 -7.54
CA LYS A 484 -14.08 21.89 -7.80
C LYS A 484 -13.52 22.53 -6.54
N GLU A 485 -14.32 22.60 -5.48
CA GLU A 485 -13.91 23.25 -4.23
C GLU A 485 -12.84 22.43 -3.46
N HIS A 486 -12.90 21.10 -3.53
CA HIS A 486 -11.84 20.25 -3.00
C HIS A 486 -10.55 20.39 -3.79
N THR A 487 -10.66 20.51 -5.11
CA THR A 487 -9.50 20.73 -5.98
C THR A 487 -8.82 22.07 -5.66
N LYS A 488 -9.58 23.17 -5.53
CA LYS A 488 -9.02 24.48 -5.15
C LYS A 488 -8.26 24.42 -3.83
N LYS A 489 -8.81 23.72 -2.82
CA LYS A 489 -8.18 23.58 -1.50
C LYS A 489 -6.95 22.67 -1.51
N ALA A 490 -6.78 21.85 -2.53
CA ALA A 490 -5.66 20.93 -2.65
C ALA A 490 -4.37 21.57 -3.18
N PHE A 491 -4.43 22.78 -3.71
CA PHE A 491 -3.28 23.47 -4.28
C PHE A 491 -3.02 24.82 -3.60
N THR A 492 -1.75 25.22 -3.60
CA THR A 492 -1.33 26.58 -3.24
C THR A 492 -1.48 27.51 -4.45
N LYS A 493 -1.46 28.84 -4.24
CA LYS A 493 -1.52 29.83 -5.34
C LYS A 493 -0.41 29.67 -6.37
N ASP A 494 0.78 29.26 -5.94
CA ASP A 494 1.94 29.03 -6.83
C ASP A 494 1.95 27.62 -7.44
N GLY A 495 0.85 26.86 -7.29
CA GLY A 495 0.58 25.61 -7.96
C GLY A 495 1.25 24.38 -7.35
N TYR A 496 1.60 24.43 -6.07
CA TYR A 496 2.04 23.23 -5.34
C TYR A 496 0.84 22.46 -4.80
N PHE A 497 0.85 21.16 -4.96
CA PHE A 497 -0.10 20.25 -4.32
C PHE A 497 0.21 20.14 -2.82
N ILE A 498 -0.81 20.26 -1.99
CA ILE A 498 -0.76 20.13 -0.54
C ILE A 498 -0.99 18.67 -0.20
N THR A 499 0.07 17.95 0.18
CA THR A 499 -0.02 16.49 0.37
C THR A 499 -0.82 16.09 1.60
N GLY A 500 -0.89 16.94 2.61
CA GLY A 500 -1.43 16.61 3.92
C GLY A 500 -0.50 15.70 4.74
N ASP A 501 0.75 15.57 4.34
CA ASP A 501 1.78 14.79 5.02
C ASP A 501 2.85 15.72 5.58
N VAL A 502 3.31 15.46 6.80
CA VAL A 502 4.36 16.23 7.47
C VAL A 502 5.68 15.49 7.38
N VAL A 503 6.71 16.19 6.93
CA VAL A 503 8.04 15.63 6.70
C VAL A 503 9.14 16.50 7.31
N GLN A 504 10.32 15.91 7.48
CA GLN A 504 11.58 16.61 7.74
C GLN A 504 12.46 16.54 6.50
N ILE A 505 13.10 17.65 6.14
CA ILE A 505 14.14 17.65 5.12
C ILE A 505 15.49 17.47 5.83
N ASN A 506 16.20 16.39 5.49
CA ASN A 506 17.51 16.10 6.04
C ASN A 506 18.61 16.96 5.37
N LYS A 507 19.81 17.00 5.95
CA LYS A 507 20.96 17.77 5.40
C LYS A 507 21.36 17.37 3.98
N ASN A 508 21.19 16.10 3.62
CA ASN A 508 21.42 15.60 2.26
C ASN A 508 20.19 15.78 1.35
N GLY A 509 19.14 16.48 1.82
CA GLY A 509 17.90 16.75 1.11
C GLY A 509 16.92 15.58 1.03
N SER A 510 17.26 14.41 1.52
CA SER A 510 16.30 13.33 1.63
C SER A 510 15.18 13.68 2.61
N LEU A 511 14.01 13.08 2.40
CA LEU A 511 12.85 13.30 3.24
C LEU A 511 12.71 12.19 4.29
N LEU A 512 12.40 12.59 5.51
CA LEU A 512 11.93 11.71 6.58
C LEU A 512 10.43 11.97 6.76
N PHE A 513 9.61 10.95 6.57
CA PHE A 513 8.18 11.03 6.85
C PHE A 513 7.94 11.02 8.36
N LEU A 514 7.24 12.02 8.87
CA LEU A 514 6.89 12.13 10.28
C LEU A 514 5.48 11.57 10.51
N ASP A 515 4.44 12.27 10.04
CA ASP A 515 3.06 11.80 10.14
C ASP A 515 2.17 12.51 9.09
N ARG A 516 0.90 12.15 9.07
CA ARG A 516 -0.12 12.94 8.37
C ARG A 516 -0.50 14.16 9.19
N SER A 517 -0.78 15.27 8.53
CA SER A 517 -1.20 16.50 9.21
C SER A 517 -2.45 16.30 10.10
N LYS A 518 -3.33 15.36 9.71
CA LYS A 518 -4.50 14.95 10.50
C LYS A 518 -4.19 13.85 11.54
N GLY A 519 -3.01 13.24 11.49
CA GLY A 519 -2.53 12.24 12.45
C GLY A 519 -1.76 12.86 13.61
N LEU A 520 -1.34 14.12 13.46
CA LEU A 520 -0.73 14.89 14.53
C LEU A 520 -1.82 15.42 15.45
N VAL A 521 -1.85 14.92 16.67
CA VAL A 521 -2.86 15.24 17.66
C VAL A 521 -2.23 16.01 18.81
N LYS A 522 -2.81 17.17 19.14
CA LYS A 522 -2.40 17.98 20.28
C LYS A 522 -3.08 17.46 21.55
N LEU A 523 -2.31 17.21 22.59
CA LEU A 523 -2.78 16.85 23.92
C LEU A 523 -3.04 18.09 24.78
N SER A 524 -3.71 17.92 25.92
CA SER A 524 -4.12 19.01 26.83
C SER A 524 -2.96 19.89 27.32
N GLN A 525 -1.77 19.28 27.51
CA GLN A 525 -0.55 20.01 27.92
C GLN A 525 0.19 20.70 26.77
N GLY A 526 -0.34 20.64 25.54
CA GLY A 526 0.24 21.31 24.38
C GLY A 526 1.23 20.45 23.58
N GLU A 527 1.56 19.25 24.05
CA GLU A 527 2.41 18.31 23.35
C GLU A 527 1.68 17.63 22.19
N TYR A 528 2.40 17.30 21.13
CA TYR A 528 1.86 16.60 19.97
C TYR A 528 2.28 15.14 19.95
N ILE A 529 1.35 14.26 19.62
CA ILE A 529 1.59 12.85 19.37
C ILE A 529 1.38 12.53 17.89
N GLU A 530 2.25 11.67 17.38
CA GLU A 530 2.21 11.14 16.01
C GLU A 530 1.44 9.82 16.01
N THR A 531 0.11 9.89 15.76
CA THR A 531 -0.75 8.71 15.92
C THR A 531 -0.44 7.61 14.91
N ASP A 532 0.00 7.94 13.68
CA ASP A 532 0.37 6.93 12.68
C ASP A 532 1.68 6.23 13.04
N MET A 533 2.62 6.95 13.62
CA MET A 533 3.85 6.37 14.14
C MET A 533 3.56 5.38 15.27
N LEU A 534 2.73 5.77 16.25
CA LEU A 534 2.34 4.89 17.37
C LEU A 534 1.52 3.68 16.88
N ASN A 535 0.62 3.86 15.90
CA ASN A 535 -0.11 2.75 15.29
C ASN A 535 0.84 1.71 14.69
N ASN A 536 1.85 2.17 13.95
CA ASN A 536 2.83 1.28 13.32
C ASN A 536 3.69 0.59 14.38
N LEU A 537 4.20 1.33 15.36
CA LEU A 537 5.03 0.82 16.44
C LEU A 537 4.34 -0.34 17.18
N TYR A 538 3.12 -0.13 17.66
CA TYR A 538 2.42 -1.17 18.43
C TYR A 538 1.81 -2.28 17.56
N SER A 539 1.69 -2.08 16.24
CA SER A 539 1.34 -3.15 15.31
C SER A 539 2.49 -4.14 15.03
N GLU A 540 3.70 -3.88 15.53
CA GLU A 540 4.83 -4.82 15.46
C GLU A 540 4.70 -5.96 16.47
N ILE A 541 3.89 -5.80 17.52
CA ILE A 541 3.60 -6.85 18.48
C ILE A 541 2.91 -8.01 17.76
N ILE A 542 3.48 -9.19 17.82
CA ILE A 542 3.16 -10.34 16.97
C ILE A 542 1.67 -10.72 16.93
N PHE A 543 0.95 -10.52 18.03
CA PHE A 543 -0.49 -10.82 18.13
C PHE A 543 -1.39 -9.62 17.79
N VAL A 544 -0.83 -8.45 17.47
CA VAL A 544 -1.61 -7.26 17.10
C VAL A 544 -1.86 -7.25 15.60
N ASN A 545 -3.13 -7.35 15.21
CA ASN A 545 -3.54 -7.18 13.82
C ASN A 545 -3.56 -5.72 13.39
N PHE A 546 -4.12 -4.86 14.25
CA PHE A 546 -4.23 -3.42 14.05
C PHE A 546 -4.20 -2.71 15.40
N CYS A 547 -3.49 -1.59 15.45
CA CYS A 547 -3.53 -0.64 16.54
C CYS A 547 -4.05 0.70 16.02
N VAL A 548 -4.98 1.34 16.74
CA VAL A 548 -5.52 2.64 16.38
C VAL A 548 -5.48 3.54 17.59
N VAL A 549 -4.56 4.49 17.54
CA VAL A 549 -4.33 5.47 18.59
C VAL A 549 -5.27 6.66 18.41
N TYR A 550 -5.87 7.11 19.51
CA TYR A 550 -6.68 8.30 19.63
C TYR A 550 -6.14 9.23 20.71
N GLY A 551 -6.25 10.51 20.48
CA GLY A 551 -6.01 11.56 21.45
C GLY A 551 -6.72 12.84 21.01
N ASP A 552 -6.87 13.80 21.92
CA ASP A 552 -7.28 15.17 21.64
C ASP A 552 -6.85 16.12 22.76
N ASP A 553 -7.17 17.41 22.61
CA ASP A 553 -6.80 18.48 23.52
C ASP A 553 -7.47 18.42 24.90
N SER A 554 -8.39 17.47 25.13
CA SER A 554 -9.01 17.22 26.43
C SER A 554 -8.32 16.10 27.22
N MET A 555 -7.26 15.47 26.68
CA MET A 555 -6.61 14.26 27.23
C MET A 555 -5.14 14.53 27.56
N ASP A 556 -4.67 13.99 28.69
CA ASP A 556 -3.24 14.10 29.11
C ASP A 556 -2.33 13.08 28.43
N GLY A 557 -2.89 12.08 27.77
CA GLY A 557 -2.16 11.04 27.05
C GLY A 557 -3.07 10.29 26.08
N PRO A 558 -2.50 9.57 25.11
CA PRO A 558 -3.26 8.82 24.13
C PRO A 558 -3.95 7.58 24.73
N LEU A 559 -4.96 7.10 24.01
CA LEU A 559 -5.56 5.79 24.18
C LEU A 559 -5.38 4.97 22.91
N ALA A 560 -5.52 3.64 22.98
CA ALA A 560 -5.51 2.77 21.80
C ALA A 560 -6.66 1.77 21.80
N ILE A 561 -7.14 1.48 20.57
CA ILE A 561 -8.03 0.37 20.28
C ILE A 561 -7.20 -0.65 19.50
N ILE A 562 -7.07 -1.87 20.03
CA ILE A 562 -6.15 -2.89 19.55
C ILE A 562 -6.93 -4.12 19.11
N SER A 563 -6.86 -4.44 17.82
CA SER A 563 -7.39 -5.69 17.26
C SER A 563 -6.36 -6.80 17.40
N VAL A 564 -6.69 -7.90 18.08
CA VAL A 564 -5.80 -9.02 18.33
C VAL A 564 -6.13 -10.24 17.47
N ASP A 565 -5.08 -10.95 17.05
CA ASP A 565 -5.19 -12.30 16.47
C ASP A 565 -5.29 -13.31 17.61
N LYS A 566 -6.44 -13.96 17.74
CA LYS A 566 -6.72 -14.90 18.84
C LYS A 566 -5.71 -16.03 18.93
N SER A 567 -5.28 -16.58 17.82
CA SER A 567 -4.37 -17.73 17.77
C SER A 567 -2.95 -17.34 18.14
N LEU A 568 -2.48 -16.21 17.64
CA LEU A 568 -1.17 -15.67 18.01
C LEU A 568 -1.15 -15.16 19.45
N PHE A 569 -2.24 -14.53 19.90
CA PHE A 569 -2.39 -14.08 21.29
C PHE A 569 -2.34 -15.25 22.27
N PHE A 570 -3.11 -16.33 21.98
CA PHE A 570 -3.05 -17.56 22.76
C PHE A 570 -1.64 -18.16 22.81
N LYS A 571 -0.94 -18.20 21.66
CA LYS A 571 0.43 -18.69 21.59
C LYS A 571 1.36 -17.89 22.50
N CYS A 572 1.29 -16.56 22.45
CA CYS A 572 2.11 -15.70 23.30
C CYS A 572 1.79 -15.89 24.79
N LEU A 573 0.51 -16.00 25.17
CA LEU A 573 0.13 -16.31 26.55
C LEU A 573 0.70 -17.66 27.04
N LYS A 574 0.77 -18.64 26.14
CA LYS A 574 1.38 -19.95 26.43
C LYS A 574 2.89 -19.84 26.61
N ASP A 575 3.56 -19.19 25.67
CA ASP A 575 5.01 -19.02 25.67
C ASP A 575 5.50 -18.21 26.90
N ASP A 576 4.68 -17.25 27.37
CA ASP A 576 4.96 -16.40 28.55
C ASP A 576 4.41 -16.97 29.87
N ASN A 577 3.95 -18.22 29.88
CA ASN A 577 3.40 -18.92 31.06
C ASN A 577 2.20 -18.20 31.73
N MET A 578 1.36 -17.54 30.93
CA MET A 578 0.19 -16.80 31.42
C MET A 578 -1.11 -17.62 31.44
N LEU A 579 -1.09 -18.89 30.99
CA LEU A 579 -2.30 -19.71 30.85
C LEU A 579 -3.02 -19.93 32.17
N ASP A 580 -2.28 -20.24 33.23
CA ASP A 580 -2.87 -20.47 34.58
C ASP A 580 -3.57 -19.22 35.12
N LYS A 581 -2.98 -18.05 34.91
CA LYS A 581 -3.54 -16.77 35.37
C LYS A 581 -4.78 -16.36 34.55
N THR A 582 -4.80 -16.69 33.29
CA THR A 582 -5.89 -16.31 32.37
C THR A 582 -7.02 -17.33 32.31
N GLY A 583 -6.77 -18.57 32.72
CA GLY A 583 -7.71 -19.69 32.58
C GLY A 583 -7.98 -20.07 31.11
N VAL A 584 -7.09 -19.68 30.20
CA VAL A 584 -7.17 -19.97 28.75
C VAL A 584 -6.39 -21.25 28.47
N ASN A 585 -6.93 -22.11 27.60
CA ASN A 585 -6.28 -23.33 27.12
C ASN A 585 -6.62 -23.64 25.68
N GLU A 586 -6.02 -24.69 25.12
CA GLU A 586 -6.19 -25.07 23.70
C GLU A 586 -7.65 -25.36 23.30
N LYS A 587 -8.50 -25.76 24.26
CA LYS A 587 -9.90 -26.11 24.00
C LYS A 587 -10.84 -24.91 24.08
N ASN A 588 -10.48 -23.88 24.85
CA ASN A 588 -11.39 -22.78 25.17
C ASN A 588 -10.90 -21.39 24.71
N TYR A 589 -9.71 -21.26 24.09
CA TYR A 589 -9.17 -19.94 23.76
C TYR A 589 -10.07 -19.16 22.78
N SER A 590 -10.75 -19.83 21.87
CA SER A 590 -11.66 -19.19 20.93
C SER A 590 -12.84 -18.51 21.64
N ASP A 591 -13.37 -19.17 22.67
CA ASP A 591 -14.53 -18.72 23.43
C ASP A 591 -14.16 -17.75 24.56
N LYS A 592 -12.96 -17.89 25.10
CA LYS A 592 -12.44 -17.02 26.17
C LYS A 592 -11.88 -15.70 25.64
N LEU A 593 -11.32 -15.68 24.45
CA LEU A 593 -10.76 -14.47 23.84
C LEU A 593 -11.84 -13.74 23.01
N THR A 594 -12.92 -13.33 23.65
CA THR A 594 -13.99 -12.48 23.10
C THR A 594 -13.86 -11.06 23.63
N ASP A 595 -14.48 -10.09 22.97
CA ASP A 595 -14.40 -8.67 23.39
C ASP A 595 -14.85 -8.46 24.83
N ASP A 596 -15.86 -9.23 25.29
CA ASP A 596 -16.36 -9.15 26.68
C ASP A 596 -15.34 -9.67 27.72
N ASN A 597 -14.51 -10.61 27.33
CA ASN A 597 -13.59 -11.28 28.26
C ASN A 597 -12.18 -10.71 28.24
N ILE A 598 -11.67 -10.29 27.05
CA ILE A 598 -10.26 -9.86 26.92
C ILE A 598 -9.99 -8.46 27.47
N ASN A 599 -11.01 -7.69 27.82
CA ASN A 599 -10.87 -6.37 28.42
C ASN A 599 -10.79 -6.42 29.97
N ASN A 600 -10.57 -7.60 30.58
CA ASN A 600 -10.24 -7.68 31.99
C ASN A 600 -8.78 -7.24 32.26
N ASN A 601 -8.48 -6.88 33.50
CA ASN A 601 -7.18 -6.35 33.88
C ASN A 601 -6.00 -7.28 33.52
N ILE A 602 -6.17 -8.60 33.60
CA ILE A 602 -5.08 -9.56 33.33
C ILE A 602 -4.58 -9.46 31.89
N PHE A 603 -5.51 -9.47 30.93
CA PHE A 603 -5.13 -9.35 29.52
C PHE A 603 -4.69 -7.94 29.14
N VAL A 604 -5.39 -6.93 29.67
CA VAL A 604 -5.05 -5.52 29.44
C VAL A 604 -3.65 -5.22 29.97
N ASP A 605 -3.31 -5.65 31.17
CA ASP A 605 -1.99 -5.43 31.76
C ASP A 605 -0.89 -6.21 31.02
N TYR A 606 -1.17 -7.44 30.59
CA TYR A 606 -0.25 -8.20 29.75
C TYR A 606 0.06 -7.48 28.42
N VAL A 607 -0.97 -6.97 27.74
CA VAL A 607 -0.77 -6.22 26.48
C VAL A 607 -0.02 -4.91 26.73
N LYS A 608 -0.32 -4.19 27.81
CA LYS A 608 0.45 -2.99 28.21
C LYS A 608 1.92 -3.29 28.49
N GLU A 609 2.21 -4.43 29.12
CA GLU A 609 3.59 -4.88 29.35
C GLU A 609 4.32 -5.06 28.01
N LYS A 610 3.71 -5.77 27.06
CA LYS A 610 4.26 -5.92 25.70
C LYS A 610 4.43 -4.59 24.95
N MET A 611 3.46 -3.68 25.08
CA MET A 611 3.58 -2.33 24.52
C MET A 611 4.73 -1.55 25.16
N MET A 612 4.94 -1.72 26.47
CA MET A 612 6.04 -1.07 27.19
C MET A 612 7.40 -1.66 26.83
N GLU A 613 7.50 -2.97 26.53
CA GLU A 613 8.71 -3.59 25.98
C GLU A 613 9.12 -2.90 24.67
N VAL A 614 8.20 -2.79 23.70
CA VAL A 614 8.42 -2.12 22.42
C VAL A 614 8.75 -0.63 22.62
N TYR A 615 8.04 0.07 23.51
CA TYR A 615 8.29 1.48 23.79
C TYR A 615 9.71 1.74 24.32
N LYS A 616 10.23 0.87 25.20
CA LYS A 616 11.58 1.01 25.80
C LYS A 616 12.72 0.93 24.78
N GLU A 617 12.48 0.30 23.63
CA GLU A 617 13.43 0.22 22.53
C GLU A 617 13.46 1.51 21.68
N THR A 618 12.56 2.46 21.97
CA THR A 618 12.45 3.74 21.25
C THR A 618 13.00 4.90 22.09
N ASN A 619 13.30 6.03 21.41
CA ASN A 619 13.64 7.30 22.05
C ASN A 619 12.41 8.22 22.20
N LEU A 620 11.21 7.67 22.30
CA LEU A 620 9.98 8.45 22.37
C LEU A 620 9.79 9.11 23.73
N ASN A 621 9.15 10.29 23.72
CA ASN A 621 8.80 11.00 24.93
C ASN A 621 7.70 10.30 25.72
N ARG A 622 7.67 10.49 27.04
CA ARG A 622 6.67 9.92 27.95
C ARG A 622 5.20 10.18 27.55
N TYR A 623 4.93 11.22 26.79
CA TYR A 623 3.59 11.55 26.31
C TYR A 623 3.07 10.56 25.28
N ASN A 624 3.94 9.76 24.69
CA ASN A 624 3.62 8.71 23.73
C ASN A 624 3.24 7.38 24.40
N ILE A 625 3.36 7.29 25.74
CA ILE A 625 2.97 6.08 26.49
C ILE A 625 1.45 5.97 26.51
N ILE A 626 0.94 4.83 26.07
CA ILE A 626 -0.50 4.54 26.04
C ILE A 626 -0.89 3.79 27.30
N ASN A 627 -1.61 4.45 28.19
CA ASN A 627 -2.06 3.87 29.45
C ASN A 627 -3.47 3.28 29.39
N ASN A 628 -4.28 3.72 28.43
CA ASN A 628 -5.66 3.28 28.28
C ASN A 628 -5.80 2.54 26.96
N ILE A 629 -6.11 1.26 27.01
CA ILE A 629 -6.29 0.41 25.83
C ILE A 629 -7.63 -0.33 25.89
N TYR A 630 -8.22 -0.54 24.72
CA TYR A 630 -9.35 -1.43 24.52
C TYR A 630 -8.95 -2.53 23.55
N LEU A 631 -9.14 -3.77 23.95
CA LEU A 631 -8.83 -4.94 23.14
C LEU A 631 -10.07 -5.42 22.40
N THR A 632 -9.95 -5.73 21.12
CA THR A 632 -11.02 -6.36 20.35
C THR A 632 -10.51 -7.57 19.60
N SER A 633 -11.27 -8.63 19.64
CA SER A 633 -11.03 -9.87 18.91
C SER A 633 -11.84 -9.97 17.62
N LYS A 634 -12.60 -8.92 17.31
CA LYS A 634 -13.37 -8.82 16.06
C LYS A 634 -12.43 -8.82 14.86
N THR A 635 -12.81 -9.54 13.82
CA THR A 635 -12.10 -9.47 12.54
C THR A 635 -12.37 -8.11 11.89
N TRP A 636 -11.30 -7.39 11.56
CA TRP A 636 -11.39 -6.15 10.80
C TRP A 636 -11.18 -6.46 9.32
N ASP A 637 -12.15 -6.06 8.51
CA ASP A 637 -12.15 -6.27 7.08
C ASP A 637 -12.65 -5.03 6.31
N THR A 638 -12.83 -5.16 5.01
CA THR A 638 -13.28 -4.08 4.15
C THR A 638 -14.75 -3.71 4.33
N ASN A 639 -15.55 -4.60 4.95
CA ASN A 639 -16.96 -4.33 5.23
C ASN A 639 -17.14 -3.46 6.47
N ASN A 640 -16.16 -3.48 7.39
CA ASN A 640 -16.23 -2.68 8.61
C ASN A 640 -15.13 -1.61 8.69
N TYR A 641 -13.97 -1.93 9.21
CA TYR A 641 -12.98 -0.95 9.63
C TYR A 641 -11.83 -0.74 8.64
N LEU A 642 -11.72 -1.51 7.57
CA LEU A 642 -10.63 -1.35 6.62
C LEU A 642 -11.07 -0.72 5.30
N THR A 643 -10.20 0.10 4.74
CA THR A 643 -10.34 0.52 3.36
C THR A 643 -10.04 -0.66 2.42
N PRO A 644 -10.41 -0.58 1.14
CA PRO A 644 -10.04 -1.59 0.16
C PRO A 644 -8.54 -1.88 0.07
N THR A 645 -7.70 -0.90 0.43
CA THR A 645 -6.24 -1.02 0.51
C THR A 645 -5.74 -1.45 1.89
N TYR A 646 -6.63 -1.98 2.73
CA TYR A 646 -6.35 -2.45 4.10
C TYR A 646 -5.83 -1.36 5.06
N LYS A 647 -6.08 -0.08 4.77
CA LYS A 647 -5.84 1.03 5.72
C LYS A 647 -7.04 1.17 6.64
N VAL A 648 -6.79 1.48 7.91
CA VAL A 648 -7.88 1.61 8.90
C VAL A 648 -8.74 2.86 8.62
N LYS A 649 -10.05 2.67 8.59
CA LYS A 649 -11.06 3.73 8.54
C LYS A 649 -11.24 4.29 9.97
N ARG A 650 -10.35 5.17 10.42
CA ARG A 650 -10.34 5.69 11.80
C ARG A 650 -11.69 6.24 12.25
N PHE A 651 -12.39 6.95 11.36
CA PHE A 651 -13.71 7.50 11.68
C PHE A 651 -14.71 6.42 12.12
N HIS A 652 -14.75 5.26 11.43
CA HIS A 652 -15.63 4.15 11.79
C HIS A 652 -15.21 3.51 13.11
N VAL A 653 -13.91 3.30 13.32
CA VAL A 653 -13.38 2.78 14.59
C VAL A 653 -13.75 3.73 15.73
N PHE A 654 -13.48 5.02 15.61
CA PHE A 654 -13.78 5.99 16.68
C PHE A 654 -15.27 6.15 16.95
N LYS A 655 -16.12 5.98 15.93
CA LYS A 655 -17.57 6.00 16.10
C LYS A 655 -18.05 4.77 16.90
N ASP A 656 -17.62 3.59 16.53
CA ASP A 656 -18.09 2.35 17.14
C ASP A 656 -17.51 2.12 18.54
N TYR A 657 -16.30 2.62 18.80
CA TYR A 657 -15.66 2.58 20.12
C TYR A 657 -15.77 3.92 20.89
N ALA A 658 -16.74 4.77 20.51
CA ALA A 658 -16.96 6.06 21.18
C ALA A 658 -17.28 5.92 22.67
N PHE A 659 -17.87 4.82 23.11
CA PHE A 659 -18.14 4.55 24.51
C PHE A 659 -16.83 4.53 25.33
N PHE A 660 -15.81 3.80 24.89
CA PHE A 660 -14.50 3.73 25.54
C PHE A 660 -13.75 5.07 25.47
N ILE A 661 -13.76 5.73 24.31
CA ILE A 661 -13.14 7.05 24.16
C ILE A 661 -13.74 8.04 25.13
N ASN A 662 -15.06 8.08 25.27
CA ASN A 662 -15.75 9.00 26.20
C ASN A 662 -15.50 8.63 27.67
N GLU A 663 -15.41 7.35 28.00
CA GLU A 663 -15.03 6.89 29.35
C GLU A 663 -13.67 7.44 29.73
N VAL A 664 -12.66 7.25 28.89
CA VAL A 664 -11.29 7.73 29.14
C VAL A 664 -11.25 9.27 29.22
N LYS A 665 -11.95 9.98 28.35
CA LYS A 665 -12.08 11.45 28.46
C LYS A 665 -12.66 11.90 29.78
N ASN A 666 -13.67 11.21 30.27
CA ASN A 666 -14.27 11.52 31.57
C ASN A 666 -13.30 11.25 32.74
N LEU A 667 -12.47 10.20 32.65
CA LEU A 667 -11.41 9.96 33.63
C LEU A 667 -10.42 11.15 33.70
N TYR A 668 -9.99 11.67 32.57
CA TYR A 668 -9.11 12.86 32.50
C TYR A 668 -9.79 14.11 33.05
N LYS A 669 -11.05 14.39 32.67
CA LYS A 669 -11.83 15.52 33.19
C LYS A 669 -12.00 15.46 34.71
N ASN A 670 -12.23 14.29 35.27
CA ASN A 670 -12.39 14.10 36.72
C ASN A 670 -11.06 14.28 37.47
N LYS A 671 -9.93 13.85 36.89
CA LYS A 671 -8.59 14.12 37.44
C LYS A 671 -8.29 15.62 37.50
N LEU A 672 -8.66 16.39 36.48
CA LEU A 672 -8.50 17.85 36.46
C LEU A 672 -9.38 18.52 37.52
N LYS A 673 -10.62 18.06 37.74
CA LYS A 673 -11.50 18.58 38.77
C LYS A 673 -11.02 18.22 40.17
N GLY A 674 -10.44 17.03 40.37
CA GLY A 674 -9.86 16.60 41.65
C GLY A 674 -8.58 17.32 42.02
N SER A 675 -7.81 17.78 41.06
CA SER A 675 -6.58 18.59 41.29
C SER A 675 -6.85 20.07 41.56
N THR A 676 -8.04 20.59 41.20
CA THR A 676 -8.49 21.95 41.52
C THR A 676 -9.28 22.02 42.84
N GLY A 677 -9.49 20.89 43.53
CA GLY A 677 -10.30 20.74 44.75
C GLY A 677 -9.51 20.58 46.04
N ILE A 678 -8.27 21.01 46.15
CA ILE A 678 -7.53 21.09 47.41
C ILE A 678 -7.26 22.53 47.78
N SER A 679 -8.28 23.21 48.27
CA SER A 679 -8.20 24.17 49.36
C SER A 679 -9.63 24.59 49.74
N VAL A 680 -9.85 24.55 51.06
CA VAL A 680 -11.08 24.96 51.79
C VAL A 680 -12.04 23.77 52.06
N ASN A 681 -11.74 23.00 53.10
CA ASN A 681 -12.61 22.77 54.25
C ASN A 681 -12.07 21.62 55.15
N THR A 682 -11.01 21.91 55.89
CA THR A 682 -10.69 21.21 57.15
C THR A 682 -10.91 22.20 58.28
N ASP A 683 -12.17 22.55 58.59
CA ASP A 683 -12.53 23.19 59.85
C ASP A 683 -14.06 23.34 60.04
N LYS A 684 -14.82 22.24 59.90
CA LYS A 684 -16.23 22.24 60.35
C LYS A 684 -16.72 20.91 60.95
N ASN A 685 -15.85 19.99 61.29
CA ASN A 685 -16.28 18.76 62.00
C ASN A 685 -15.52 18.54 63.29
N LYS A 686 -15.18 19.59 64.08
CA LYS A 686 -14.65 19.47 65.45
C LYS A 686 -15.52 20.11 66.54
N GLU A 687 -16.72 20.64 66.21
CA GLU A 687 -17.60 21.25 67.22
C GLU A 687 -18.91 20.52 67.53
N GLU A 688 -19.18 19.34 66.99
CA GLU A 688 -20.41 18.58 67.29
C GLU A 688 -20.18 17.27 68.08
N LYS A 689 -19.00 17.08 68.70
CA LYS A 689 -18.76 15.95 69.65
C LYS A 689 -18.33 16.45 71.01
N LYS A 690 -18.95 17.56 71.51
CA LYS A 690 -18.85 17.99 72.93
C LYS A 690 -20.17 18.53 73.39
N LYS A 691 -21.27 17.86 73.13
CA LYS A 691 -22.52 17.93 73.88
C LYS A 691 -23.34 16.69 73.58
N GLU A 692 -23.02 15.62 74.25
CA GLU A 692 -23.82 14.62 74.89
C GLU A 692 -22.90 13.70 75.68
#